data_29732406d03c4c6770a9afa6ecf86aca
#
_entry.id   29732406d03c4c6770a9afa6ecf86aca
#
_cell.length_a   1.000
_cell.length_b   1.000
_cell.length_c   1.000
_cell.angle_alpha   90.00
_cell.angle_beta   90.00
_cell.angle_gamma   90.00
#
_symmetry.space_group_name_H-M   'P 1'
#
loop_
_entity.id
_entity.type
_entity.pdbx_description
1 polymer ?
#
loop_
_entity_poly.entity_id
_entity_poly.type
_entity_poly.pdbx_seq_one_letter_code
_entity_poly.pdbx_strand_id
1 'polypeptide(L)'
;MPKQTITFNYLTGIKKNLFSNARLQGSWDTNGLYSSQWTASPMTEITGEDGCPAFTASVQLDLAGAGKIFNWGVTLDGPAGTNLWGITMEVNDPSVADRYCSFKFTGDGSGLVQQFYLTNKRRLGANKIFAEPGADAGLKFSVWAANAQKAEVVFGTSAGYIDVSGNGIDPAMPVIELMGPVDGIWSSEVLPGFKNYEGKYYMFRITNAQGNELYRTDIYSRALVGRGAVDPEIAVWDGSVDTLDGTVSCSIITDPDTISLDFPLPADHTPAMESAEDFWQAEFNAAKPLPASIDDMVIYELHVGALGSTPGVPGNLQDAVNLLDYLVDLGINAIELLPMEEFSGNVSWGYGDTHYMVIQSSAGGRDEYRYFIRECHRRGIAVIQDVVYNHYDPNANRAEWQYDSTLPEQNIYYFYEGLPADYPDPDGGYVNNGSSGWTPNFREPMVRRQFISSAIFLIDEMHVDGFRVDLTQAIHQDNTLNSPPYGAVNDANDFGCKFLREWGQALRLIHPKAVLMAEDYTGWNMVTAPVSAGGFGFNAVWFADFFHGLVGYQGGPQLLLEEGFGDDRPLDLVGFGNLLYNSQSNNVVYHINHDNAGANNTHRTVVTAVNTAPLIGLTRTVAEARSRVVFGLSLLSAGTPLFFMGEEIAAQKSYTFNNFLNNREDLQGDRVGIGAFMYKFYQDILSFNKKYASVRSKNISILTADNTGRVIIFKRWLGTEQMLIAASLNNTAYMSYTLNTDTYLLPNGGWQEVFNSDAAIYGGSNTGNEDAVIQSLKGSMTFVIPANGIVIFLMG
;
A
#
# COMPACT_ATOMS: atom_id res chain seq x y z
N MET A 1 31.78 23.72 -36.95
CA MET A 1 31.01 22.69 -37.66
C MET A 1 29.54 23.01 -37.48
N PRO A 2 28.61 22.61 -38.37
CA PRO A 2 27.21 22.88 -38.19
C PRO A 2 26.68 22.13 -36.97
N LYS A 3 25.84 22.80 -36.17
CA LYS A 3 25.27 22.28 -34.90
C LYS A 3 23.75 22.29 -34.97
N GLN A 4 23.13 21.39 -34.22
CA GLN A 4 21.70 21.29 -34.06
C GLN A 4 21.33 21.43 -32.60
N THR A 5 20.30 22.21 -32.28
CA THR A 5 19.79 22.38 -30.93
C THR A 5 18.89 21.24 -30.59
N ILE A 6 19.15 20.59 -29.46
CA ILE A 6 18.27 19.59 -28.83
C ILE A 6 17.77 20.17 -27.50
N THR A 7 16.48 20.15 -27.29
CA THR A 7 15.85 20.61 -26.06
C THR A 7 15.48 19.41 -25.20
N PHE A 8 15.79 19.46 -23.91
CA PHE A 8 15.53 18.44 -22.93
C PHE A 8 14.56 18.99 -21.88
N ASN A 9 13.46 18.27 -21.65
CA ASN A 9 12.44 18.63 -20.68
C ASN A 9 12.30 17.53 -19.63
N TYR A 10 12.34 17.93 -18.37
CA TYR A 10 12.00 17.10 -17.23
C TYR A 10 10.65 17.55 -16.66
N LEU A 11 9.63 16.72 -16.78
CA LEU A 11 8.24 17.03 -16.45
C LEU A 11 7.89 16.28 -15.17
N THR A 12 7.54 17.02 -14.11
CA THR A 12 7.29 16.41 -12.80
C THR A 12 5.91 15.76 -12.72
N GLY A 13 4.88 16.35 -13.32
CA GLY A 13 3.49 15.91 -13.19
C GLY A 13 2.94 16.03 -11.75
N ILE A 14 3.65 16.77 -10.89
CA ILE A 14 3.34 17.01 -9.47
C ILE A 14 3.10 18.50 -9.30
N LYS A 15 1.93 18.86 -8.72
CA LYS A 15 1.53 20.27 -8.59
C LYS A 15 2.42 21.06 -7.62
N LYS A 16 2.83 20.40 -6.54
CA LYS A 16 3.71 21.00 -5.53
C LYS A 16 5.12 21.19 -6.09
N ASN A 17 5.70 22.37 -5.88
CA ASN A 17 7.11 22.59 -6.24
C ASN A 17 8.02 21.88 -5.23
N LEU A 18 8.47 20.67 -5.57
CA LEU A 18 9.32 19.82 -4.73
C LEU A 18 10.81 19.95 -5.07
N PHE A 19 11.16 20.42 -6.26
CA PHE A 19 12.51 20.30 -6.80
C PHE A 19 13.11 21.66 -7.15
N SER A 20 14.43 21.72 -7.08
CA SER A 20 15.21 22.90 -7.47
C SER A 20 16.58 22.52 -8.02
N ASN A 21 17.34 23.51 -8.52
CA ASN A 21 18.70 23.32 -8.97
C ASN A 21 18.89 22.16 -9.96
N ALA A 22 17.94 21.94 -10.86
CA ALA A 22 18.00 20.87 -11.84
C ALA A 22 19.18 21.09 -12.81
N ARG A 23 19.89 20.01 -13.11
CA ARG A 23 21.05 19.99 -14.03
C ARG A 23 20.87 18.84 -15.02
N LEU A 24 20.90 19.19 -16.28
CA LEU A 24 20.98 18.23 -17.39
C LEU A 24 22.37 17.57 -17.39
N GLN A 25 22.40 16.27 -17.34
CA GLN A 25 23.60 15.46 -17.49
C GLN A 25 23.57 14.76 -18.85
N GLY A 26 24.67 14.73 -19.61
CA GLY A 26 24.60 14.07 -20.91
C GLY A 26 25.94 13.63 -21.48
N SER A 27 25.87 12.60 -22.32
CA SER A 27 27.05 11.98 -22.95
C SER A 27 27.59 12.77 -24.15
N TRP A 28 27.87 14.05 -23.93
CA TRP A 28 28.51 14.95 -24.88
C TRP A 28 29.57 15.82 -24.21
N ASP A 29 30.52 16.32 -25.00
CA ASP A 29 31.53 17.28 -24.59
C ASP A 29 31.05 18.73 -24.79
N THR A 30 31.88 19.69 -24.42
CA THR A 30 31.63 21.15 -24.59
C THR A 30 31.48 21.59 -26.04
N ASN A 31 31.92 20.77 -27.00
CA ASN A 31 31.75 21.02 -28.44
C ASN A 31 30.46 20.40 -29.00
N GLY A 32 29.74 19.58 -28.21
CA GLY A 32 28.54 18.87 -28.61
C GLY A 32 28.82 17.54 -29.32
N LEU A 33 30.04 17.00 -29.20
CA LEU A 33 30.39 15.67 -29.68
C LEU A 33 30.16 14.59 -28.61
N TYR A 34 29.89 13.37 -29.06
CA TYR A 34 29.72 12.24 -28.14
C TYR A 34 30.96 12.10 -27.25
N SER A 35 30.71 11.94 -25.94
CA SER A 35 31.74 11.73 -24.91
C SER A 35 31.24 10.73 -23.87
N SER A 36 32.12 9.81 -23.46
CA SER A 36 31.86 8.93 -22.31
C SER A 36 31.96 9.68 -20.95
N GLN A 37 32.59 10.84 -20.96
CA GLN A 37 32.59 11.76 -19.81
C GLN A 37 31.38 12.69 -19.98
N TRP A 38 30.44 12.59 -19.07
CA TRP A 38 29.23 13.38 -19.12
C TRP A 38 29.50 14.84 -18.74
N THR A 39 28.84 15.73 -19.44
CA THR A 39 28.80 17.17 -19.09
C THR A 39 27.53 17.47 -18.32
N ALA A 40 27.63 18.48 -17.43
CA ALA A 40 26.47 19.00 -16.70
C ALA A 40 26.14 20.43 -17.19
N SER A 41 24.87 20.73 -17.36
CA SER A 41 24.34 22.06 -17.68
C SER A 41 23.18 22.42 -16.79
N PRO A 42 23.07 23.67 -16.29
CA PRO A 42 21.88 24.07 -15.51
C PRO A 42 20.63 23.99 -16.37
N MET A 43 19.51 23.58 -15.76
CA MET A 43 18.19 23.66 -16.37
C MET A 43 17.42 24.85 -15.81
N THR A 44 16.58 25.43 -16.63
CA THR A 44 15.65 26.51 -16.22
C THR A 44 14.35 25.89 -15.75
N GLU A 45 13.89 26.34 -14.60
CA GLU A 45 12.55 26.02 -14.11
C GLU A 45 11.48 26.71 -14.95
N ILE A 46 10.47 25.96 -15.36
CA ILE A 46 9.31 26.44 -16.14
C ILE A 46 8.03 25.83 -15.56
N THR A 47 6.89 26.35 -15.97
CA THR A 47 5.60 25.66 -15.78
C THR A 47 5.32 24.80 -17.01
N GLY A 48 5.09 23.50 -16.80
CA GLY A 48 4.68 22.57 -17.86
C GLY A 48 3.27 22.88 -18.40
N GLU A 49 2.93 22.25 -19.52
CA GLU A 49 1.57 22.38 -20.10
C GLU A 49 0.47 21.86 -19.17
N ASP A 50 0.80 20.94 -18.26
CA ASP A 50 -0.09 20.40 -17.22
C ASP A 50 -0.22 21.33 -15.98
N GLY A 51 0.41 22.49 -16.02
CA GLY A 51 0.44 23.46 -14.92
C GLY A 51 1.30 23.05 -13.74
N CYS A 52 2.15 22.01 -13.89
CA CYS A 52 3.09 21.58 -12.87
C CYS A 52 4.50 22.15 -13.10
N PRO A 53 5.34 22.27 -12.06
CA PRO A 53 6.75 22.58 -12.20
C PRO A 53 7.45 21.61 -13.16
N ALA A 54 8.29 22.16 -14.01
CA ALA A 54 9.10 21.43 -14.97
C ALA A 54 10.46 22.12 -15.17
N PHE A 55 11.41 21.43 -15.80
CA PHE A 55 12.74 21.98 -16.05
C PHE A 55 13.12 21.76 -17.50
N THR A 56 13.74 22.75 -18.12
CA THR A 56 14.17 22.71 -19.53
C THR A 56 15.61 23.15 -19.71
N ALA A 57 16.31 22.55 -20.65
CA ALA A 57 17.63 23.01 -21.11
C ALA A 57 17.81 22.67 -22.59
N SER A 58 18.61 23.45 -23.29
CA SER A 58 18.96 23.17 -24.68
C SER A 58 20.48 23.01 -24.85
N VAL A 59 20.88 22.06 -25.67
CA VAL A 59 22.29 21.75 -25.98
C VAL A 59 22.48 21.79 -27.46
N GLN A 60 23.65 22.34 -27.91
CA GLN A 60 24.06 22.36 -29.29
C GLN A 60 24.90 21.12 -29.59
N LEU A 61 24.33 20.10 -30.26
CA LEU A 61 25.10 18.94 -30.71
C LEU A 61 25.71 19.16 -32.09
N ASP A 62 26.94 18.68 -32.27
CA ASP A 62 27.64 18.75 -33.54
C ASP A 62 27.11 17.68 -34.50
N LEU A 63 26.80 18.06 -35.74
CA LEU A 63 26.29 17.15 -36.77
C LEU A 63 27.25 16.01 -37.11
N ALA A 64 28.55 16.12 -36.79
CA ALA A 64 29.47 15.00 -36.84
C ALA A 64 29.10 13.82 -35.90
N GLY A 65 28.23 14.07 -34.91
CA GLY A 65 27.65 13.03 -34.07
C GLY A 65 26.40 12.36 -34.64
N ALA A 66 25.92 12.73 -35.82
CA ALA A 66 24.74 12.13 -36.42
C ALA A 66 24.89 10.60 -36.56
N GLY A 67 23.81 9.90 -36.27
CA GLY A 67 23.74 8.43 -36.25
C GLY A 67 24.16 7.78 -34.91
N LYS A 68 24.74 8.53 -33.94
CA LYS A 68 25.10 8.02 -32.64
C LYS A 68 23.92 8.05 -31.67
N ILE A 69 23.99 7.17 -30.68
CA ILE A 69 23.09 7.16 -29.52
C ILE A 69 23.75 8.00 -28.42
N PHE A 70 23.02 8.99 -27.93
CA PHE A 70 23.39 9.83 -26.80
C PHE A 70 22.51 9.45 -25.61
N ASN A 71 23.13 9.52 -24.41
CA ASN A 71 22.45 9.30 -23.15
C ASN A 71 22.31 10.62 -22.41
N TRP A 72 21.24 10.76 -21.65
CA TRP A 72 21.00 11.94 -20.82
C TRP A 72 20.24 11.61 -19.55
N GLY A 73 20.41 12.43 -18.53
CA GLY A 73 19.71 12.34 -17.29
C GLY A 73 19.59 13.71 -16.64
N VAL A 74 18.95 13.76 -15.48
CA VAL A 74 18.76 14.99 -14.71
C VAL A 74 19.18 14.72 -13.27
N THR A 75 20.00 15.60 -12.70
CA THR A 75 20.21 15.68 -11.26
C THR A 75 19.54 16.93 -10.72
N LEU A 76 18.98 16.85 -9.50
CA LEU A 76 18.21 17.91 -8.88
C LEU A 76 18.31 17.86 -7.35
N ASP A 77 17.93 18.96 -6.69
CA ASP A 77 17.74 19.02 -5.26
C ASP A 77 16.25 18.86 -4.95
N GLY A 78 15.90 18.14 -3.88
CA GLY A 78 14.52 17.86 -3.54
C GLY A 78 14.36 17.40 -2.09
N PRO A 79 13.20 16.91 -1.71
CA PRO A 79 12.89 16.49 -0.34
C PRO A 79 13.85 15.44 0.23
N ALA A 80 14.38 14.57 -0.62
CA ALA A 80 15.30 13.50 -0.24
C ALA A 80 16.77 13.94 -0.10
N GLY A 81 17.09 15.16 -0.50
CA GLY A 81 18.44 15.70 -0.42
C GLY A 81 18.86 16.51 -1.65
N THR A 82 20.16 16.64 -1.86
CA THR A 82 20.75 17.41 -2.94
C THR A 82 21.45 16.53 -3.96
N ASN A 83 21.53 17.02 -5.22
CA ASN A 83 22.19 16.34 -6.33
C ASN A 83 21.72 14.90 -6.57
N LEU A 84 20.41 14.68 -6.45
CA LEU A 84 19.76 13.39 -6.65
C LEU A 84 19.49 13.13 -8.14
N TRP A 85 19.54 11.87 -8.58
CA TRP A 85 19.04 11.50 -9.89
C TRP A 85 17.51 11.67 -9.94
N GLY A 86 17.05 12.54 -10.86
CA GLY A 86 15.62 12.79 -11.11
C GLY A 86 15.00 11.74 -12.03
N ILE A 87 15.77 11.07 -12.87
CA ILE A 87 15.31 9.92 -13.63
C ILE A 87 15.34 8.70 -12.72
N THR A 88 14.17 8.20 -12.37
CA THR A 88 13.98 7.10 -11.42
C THR A 88 13.87 5.75 -12.11
N MET A 89 13.63 5.76 -13.42
CA MET A 89 13.57 4.56 -14.26
C MET A 89 14.99 4.10 -14.62
N GLU A 90 15.21 2.81 -14.49
CA GLU A 90 16.44 2.17 -14.97
C GLU A 90 16.37 1.96 -16.51
N VAL A 91 17.53 1.78 -17.12
CA VAL A 91 17.61 1.37 -18.53
C VAL A 91 16.81 0.07 -18.71
N ASN A 92 16.03 -0.06 -19.79
CA ASN A 92 15.14 -1.20 -20.00
C ASN A 92 15.89 -2.47 -20.42
N ASP A 93 16.78 -2.89 -19.52
CA ASP A 93 17.54 -4.14 -19.57
C ASP A 93 17.57 -4.68 -18.11
N PRO A 94 17.14 -5.91 -17.83
CA PRO A 94 17.05 -6.42 -16.47
C PRO A 94 18.41 -6.51 -15.76
N SER A 95 19.51 -6.59 -16.52
CA SER A 95 20.87 -6.65 -15.98
C SER A 95 21.48 -5.30 -15.66
N VAL A 96 20.82 -4.18 -16.05
CA VAL A 96 21.36 -2.82 -15.97
C VAL A 96 20.55 -2.00 -14.96
N ALA A 97 21.26 -1.42 -13.98
CA ALA A 97 20.68 -0.53 -12.97
C ALA A 97 20.95 0.97 -13.24
N ASP A 98 21.37 1.32 -14.44
CA ASP A 98 21.65 2.69 -14.83
C ASP A 98 20.36 3.48 -15.10
N ARG A 99 20.34 4.74 -14.66
CA ARG A 99 19.16 5.62 -14.71
C ARG A 99 19.41 6.79 -15.64
N TYR A 100 19.16 6.57 -16.93
CA TYR A 100 19.24 7.61 -17.96
C TYR A 100 18.30 7.28 -19.12
N CYS A 101 17.97 8.30 -19.90
CA CYS A 101 17.29 8.15 -21.17
C CYS A 101 18.30 8.14 -22.32
N SER A 102 17.97 7.43 -23.40
CA SER A 102 18.79 7.37 -24.59
C SER A 102 18.01 7.89 -25.79
N PHE A 103 18.68 8.56 -26.72
CA PHE A 103 18.10 8.94 -28.01
C PHE A 103 19.13 8.82 -29.14
N LYS A 104 18.65 8.47 -30.33
CA LYS A 104 19.47 8.48 -31.54
C LYS A 104 19.47 9.89 -32.16
N PHE A 105 20.62 10.50 -32.18
CA PHE A 105 20.78 11.80 -32.82
C PHE A 105 20.84 11.62 -34.35
N THR A 106 19.82 12.03 -35.08
CA THR A 106 19.68 11.81 -36.52
C THR A 106 20.40 12.89 -37.34
N GLY A 107 20.46 14.12 -36.83
CA GLY A 107 21.02 15.26 -37.53
C GLY A 107 20.16 15.81 -38.70
N ASP A 108 18.97 15.26 -38.93
CA ASP A 108 18.05 15.64 -40.00
C ASP A 108 16.93 16.59 -39.58
N GLY A 109 16.94 17.01 -38.32
CA GLY A 109 15.88 17.88 -37.73
C GLY A 109 14.74 17.11 -37.06
N SER A 110 14.79 15.79 -37.01
CA SER A 110 13.87 14.99 -36.18
C SER A 110 14.41 14.79 -34.75
N GLY A 111 13.53 14.51 -33.81
CA GLY A 111 13.92 14.22 -32.43
C GLY A 111 14.56 15.40 -31.69
N LEU A 112 14.18 16.62 -32.02
CA LEU A 112 14.75 17.86 -31.43
C LEU A 112 14.35 18.09 -29.97
N VAL A 113 13.31 17.41 -29.48
CA VAL A 113 12.84 17.52 -28.11
C VAL A 113 12.89 16.15 -27.48
N GLN A 114 13.58 16.07 -26.34
CA GLN A 114 13.65 14.88 -25.49
C GLN A 114 12.90 15.17 -24.19
N GLN A 115 12.07 14.25 -23.73
CA GLN A 115 11.21 14.44 -22.57
C GLN A 115 11.30 13.25 -21.63
N PHE A 116 11.36 13.53 -20.35
CA PHE A 116 11.14 12.54 -19.28
C PHE A 116 9.96 13.00 -18.42
N TYR A 117 9.03 12.10 -18.17
CA TYR A 117 7.90 12.30 -17.27
C TYR A 117 8.14 11.49 -16.00
N LEU A 118 8.18 12.15 -14.83
CA LEU A 118 8.33 11.46 -13.56
C LEU A 118 7.08 10.58 -13.28
N THR A 119 5.90 11.05 -13.67
CA THR A 119 4.62 10.32 -13.60
C THR A 119 3.77 10.57 -14.84
N ASN A 120 2.94 9.59 -15.19
CA ASN A 120 1.98 9.71 -16.29
C ASN A 120 0.60 10.22 -15.87
N LYS A 121 0.34 10.44 -14.58
CA LYS A 121 -1.00 10.80 -14.07
C LYS A 121 -1.57 12.12 -14.60
N ARG A 122 -0.73 13.00 -15.13
CA ARG A 122 -1.12 14.23 -15.83
C ARG A 122 -0.72 14.23 -17.31
N ARG A 123 -0.23 13.12 -17.82
CA ARG A 123 0.12 12.90 -19.24
C ARG A 123 -0.89 12.05 -19.98
N LEU A 124 -1.34 10.95 -19.35
CA LEU A 124 -2.32 10.01 -19.91
C LEU A 124 -3.70 10.23 -19.28
N GLY A 125 -4.74 9.82 -19.98
CA GLY A 125 -6.13 10.06 -19.61
C GLY A 125 -6.66 11.42 -20.07
N ALA A 126 -7.68 11.92 -19.39
CA ALA A 126 -8.29 13.23 -19.62
C ALA A 126 -7.64 14.28 -18.70
N ASN A 127 -6.79 15.14 -19.24
CA ASN A 127 -6.00 16.07 -18.45
C ASN A 127 -6.23 17.54 -18.80
N LYS A 128 -6.14 18.37 -17.76
CA LYS A 128 -6.07 19.82 -17.87
C LYS A 128 -4.76 20.27 -18.50
N ILE A 129 -4.83 21.08 -19.54
CA ILE A 129 -3.68 21.63 -20.26
C ILE A 129 -3.78 23.13 -20.39
N PHE A 130 -2.68 23.82 -20.21
CA PHE A 130 -2.55 25.27 -20.29
C PHE A 130 -1.66 25.64 -21.47
N ALA A 131 -2.19 26.40 -22.42
CA ALA A 131 -1.40 26.88 -23.57
C ALA A 131 -0.23 27.76 -23.12
N GLU A 132 -0.47 28.59 -22.08
CA GLU A 132 0.52 29.43 -21.41
C GLU A 132 0.20 29.53 -19.90
N PRO A 133 1.16 29.83 -19.03
CA PRO A 133 0.90 30.04 -17.60
C PRO A 133 -0.15 31.13 -17.39
N GLY A 134 -1.22 30.80 -16.67
CA GLY A 134 -2.34 31.70 -16.38
C GLY A 134 -3.41 31.82 -17.47
N ALA A 135 -3.29 31.06 -18.57
CA ALA A 135 -4.37 30.93 -19.55
C ALA A 135 -5.50 30.05 -19.01
N ASP A 136 -6.69 30.17 -19.60
CA ASP A 136 -7.79 29.25 -19.34
C ASP A 136 -7.39 27.82 -19.75
N ALA A 137 -7.70 26.86 -18.88
CA ALA A 137 -7.37 25.47 -19.12
C ALA A 137 -8.20 24.89 -20.27
N GLY A 138 -7.51 24.16 -21.15
CA GLY A 138 -8.11 23.24 -22.11
C GLY A 138 -8.10 21.81 -21.59
N LEU A 139 -8.71 20.91 -22.34
CA LEU A 139 -8.75 19.48 -22.12
C LEU A 139 -7.95 18.76 -23.22
N LYS A 140 -7.10 17.82 -22.81
CA LYS A 140 -6.39 16.91 -23.72
C LYS A 140 -6.63 15.48 -23.29
N PHE A 141 -6.96 14.62 -24.24
CA PHE A 141 -7.04 13.19 -24.05
C PHE A 141 -5.78 12.53 -24.58
N SER A 142 -5.26 11.55 -23.84
CA SER A 142 -4.15 10.73 -24.29
C SER A 142 -4.31 9.30 -23.79
N VAL A 143 -4.05 8.31 -24.66
CA VAL A 143 -4.16 6.89 -24.31
C VAL A 143 -2.96 6.12 -24.89
N TRP A 144 -2.42 5.21 -24.08
CA TRP A 144 -1.42 4.26 -24.54
C TRP A 144 -2.13 3.04 -25.15
N ALA A 145 -2.03 2.88 -26.45
CA ALA A 145 -2.63 1.80 -27.24
C ALA A 145 -1.73 1.51 -28.44
N ALA A 146 -0.59 0.88 -28.16
CA ALA A 146 0.52 0.74 -29.10
C ALA A 146 0.18 -0.08 -30.35
N ASN A 147 -0.77 -1.03 -30.25
CA ASN A 147 -1.21 -1.89 -31.34
C ASN A 147 -2.48 -1.39 -32.04
N ALA A 148 -3.10 -0.31 -31.59
CA ALA A 148 -4.30 0.24 -32.19
C ALA A 148 -4.05 0.78 -33.60
N GLN A 149 -5.04 0.64 -34.48
CA GLN A 149 -5.04 1.25 -35.80
C GLN A 149 -5.68 2.64 -35.78
N LYS A 150 -6.57 2.90 -34.82
CA LYS A 150 -7.25 4.18 -34.58
C LYS A 150 -7.67 4.29 -33.13
N ALA A 151 -7.65 5.49 -32.60
CA ALA A 151 -8.17 5.79 -31.27
C ALA A 151 -9.01 7.08 -31.31
N GLU A 152 -10.12 7.08 -30.62
CA GLU A 152 -11.07 8.18 -30.52
C GLU A 152 -11.62 8.27 -29.09
N VAL A 153 -12.15 9.43 -28.73
CA VAL A 153 -12.95 9.60 -27.50
C VAL A 153 -14.42 9.76 -27.89
N VAL A 154 -15.27 9.01 -27.22
CA VAL A 154 -16.74 9.13 -27.30
C VAL A 154 -17.29 9.49 -25.95
N PHE A 155 -18.31 10.35 -25.92
CA PHE A 155 -18.97 10.77 -24.69
C PHE A 155 -20.20 9.90 -24.42
N GLY A 156 -20.39 9.53 -23.15
CA GLY A 156 -21.58 8.79 -22.71
C GLY A 156 -22.75 9.71 -22.37
N THR A 157 -23.95 9.19 -22.49
CA THR A 157 -25.16 9.82 -21.96
C THR A 157 -25.18 9.79 -20.41
N SER A 158 -26.21 10.38 -19.81
CA SER A 158 -26.44 10.33 -18.36
C SER A 158 -26.61 8.90 -17.78
N ALA A 159 -26.77 7.88 -18.64
CA ALA A 159 -26.75 6.48 -18.21
C ALA A 159 -25.37 6.01 -17.73
N GLY A 160 -24.28 6.71 -18.10
CA GLY A 160 -22.92 6.40 -17.64
C GLY A 160 -22.33 5.10 -18.18
N TYR A 161 -22.93 4.52 -19.20
CA TYR A 161 -22.54 3.24 -19.78
C TYR A 161 -22.63 3.28 -21.31
N ILE A 162 -21.64 2.71 -21.99
CA ILE A 162 -21.63 2.48 -23.43
C ILE A 162 -21.43 0.98 -23.64
N ASP A 163 -22.38 0.32 -24.30
CA ASP A 163 -22.27 -1.12 -24.56
C ASP A 163 -21.28 -1.45 -25.69
N VAL A 164 -21.06 -2.74 -25.90
CA VAL A 164 -20.13 -3.23 -26.95
C VAL A 164 -20.54 -2.85 -28.38
N SER A 165 -21.79 -2.46 -28.60
CA SER A 165 -22.33 -1.99 -29.87
C SER A 165 -22.32 -0.47 -30.01
N GLY A 166 -21.87 0.25 -28.97
CA GLY A 166 -21.84 1.70 -28.94
C GLY A 166 -23.17 2.37 -28.54
N ASN A 167 -24.14 1.59 -28.04
CA ASN A 167 -25.35 2.19 -27.46
C ASN A 167 -24.99 2.89 -26.16
N GLY A 168 -25.53 4.08 -25.95
CA GLY A 168 -25.19 4.92 -24.80
C GLY A 168 -24.23 6.07 -25.12
N ILE A 169 -23.71 6.13 -26.37
CA ILE A 169 -22.98 7.32 -26.86
C ILE A 169 -23.93 8.50 -26.94
N ASP A 170 -23.51 9.66 -26.44
CA ASP A 170 -24.27 10.91 -26.53
C ASP A 170 -24.15 11.51 -27.95
N PRO A 171 -25.22 11.49 -28.77
CA PRO A 171 -25.17 12.01 -30.13
C PRO A 171 -25.04 13.55 -30.20
N ALA A 172 -25.24 14.26 -29.09
CA ALA A 172 -25.06 15.70 -29.00
C ALA A 172 -23.60 16.12 -28.81
N MET A 173 -22.75 15.20 -28.43
CA MET A 173 -21.32 15.45 -28.21
C MET A 173 -20.50 15.01 -29.44
N PRO A 174 -19.43 15.76 -29.78
CA PRO A 174 -18.55 15.36 -30.87
C PRO A 174 -17.74 14.12 -30.52
N VAL A 175 -17.45 13.28 -31.50
CA VAL A 175 -16.38 12.28 -31.40
C VAL A 175 -15.05 13.02 -31.55
N ILE A 176 -14.10 12.77 -30.63
CA ILE A 176 -12.79 13.40 -30.67
C ILE A 176 -11.78 12.40 -31.23
N GLU A 177 -11.24 12.70 -32.40
CA GLU A 177 -10.18 11.88 -32.98
C GLU A 177 -8.84 12.10 -32.29
N LEU A 178 -8.11 11.02 -32.02
CA LEU A 178 -6.77 11.05 -31.46
C LEU A 178 -5.74 10.83 -32.57
N MET A 179 -4.65 11.61 -32.52
CA MET A 179 -3.54 11.49 -33.44
C MET A 179 -2.43 10.64 -32.85
N GLY A 180 -1.79 9.81 -33.68
CA GLY A 180 -0.71 8.94 -33.20
C GLY A 180 -0.59 7.65 -33.99
N PRO A 181 0.06 6.59 -33.45
CA PRO A 181 0.74 6.66 -32.18
C PRO A 181 2.14 7.29 -32.26
N VAL A 182 2.52 8.01 -31.18
CA VAL A 182 3.91 8.38 -30.95
C VAL A 182 4.36 7.67 -29.68
N ASP A 183 5.34 6.81 -29.79
CA ASP A 183 5.75 5.90 -28.69
C ASP A 183 4.57 5.09 -28.10
N GLY A 184 3.66 4.66 -28.97
CA GLY A 184 2.45 3.90 -28.59
C GLY A 184 1.31 4.76 -28.03
N ILE A 185 1.47 6.08 -27.90
CA ILE A 185 0.49 7.00 -27.34
C ILE A 185 -0.28 7.73 -28.46
N TRP A 186 -1.60 7.73 -28.32
CA TRP A 186 -2.53 8.52 -29.11
C TRP A 186 -3.00 9.72 -28.31
N SER A 187 -3.06 10.92 -28.93
CA SER A 187 -3.43 12.14 -28.21
C SER A 187 -4.35 13.03 -29.07
N SER A 188 -5.30 13.71 -28.40
CA SER A 188 -6.12 14.72 -29.07
C SER A 188 -5.37 16.04 -29.24
N GLU A 189 -5.87 16.90 -30.13
CA GLU A 189 -5.65 18.34 -29.98
C GLU A 189 -6.19 18.81 -28.62
N VAL A 190 -5.72 19.99 -28.17
CA VAL A 190 -6.23 20.60 -26.95
C VAL A 190 -7.61 21.21 -27.24
N LEU A 191 -8.63 20.71 -26.54
CA LEU A 191 -9.99 21.22 -26.60
C LEU A 191 -10.11 22.44 -25.67
N PRO A 192 -10.60 23.59 -26.14
CA PRO A 192 -10.70 24.77 -25.31
C PRO A 192 -11.79 24.67 -24.24
N GLY A 193 -11.51 25.23 -23.07
CA GLY A 193 -12.51 25.34 -21.99
C GLY A 193 -12.73 24.02 -21.24
N PHE A 194 -11.74 23.60 -20.44
CA PHE A 194 -11.80 22.37 -19.61
C PHE A 194 -13.12 22.26 -18.84
N LYS A 195 -13.61 23.38 -18.26
CA LYS A 195 -14.85 23.42 -17.47
C LYS A 195 -16.12 23.03 -18.26
N ASN A 196 -16.09 23.07 -19.59
CA ASN A 196 -17.21 22.63 -20.43
C ASN A 196 -17.32 21.10 -20.47
N TYR A 197 -16.27 20.40 -20.13
CA TYR A 197 -16.15 18.95 -20.16
C TYR A 197 -16.11 18.33 -18.77
N GLU A 198 -15.81 19.08 -17.75
CA GLU A 198 -15.76 18.57 -16.37
C GLU A 198 -17.08 17.92 -15.98
N GLY A 199 -17.00 16.72 -15.36
CA GLY A 199 -18.15 15.91 -14.98
C GLY A 199 -18.79 15.12 -16.13
N LYS A 200 -18.34 15.28 -17.37
CA LYS A 200 -18.85 14.48 -18.50
C LYS A 200 -18.25 13.08 -18.49
N TYR A 201 -19.04 12.14 -18.98
CA TYR A 201 -18.72 10.73 -19.10
C TYR A 201 -18.11 10.43 -20.45
N TYR A 202 -17.08 9.58 -20.50
CA TYR A 202 -16.41 9.23 -21.72
C TYR A 202 -15.82 7.84 -21.70
N MET A 203 -15.52 7.30 -22.88
CA MET A 203 -14.68 6.12 -23.10
C MET A 203 -13.75 6.37 -24.29
N PHE A 204 -12.66 5.63 -24.33
CA PHE A 204 -11.87 5.48 -25.54
C PHE A 204 -12.53 4.46 -26.47
N ARG A 205 -12.74 4.82 -27.73
CA ARG A 205 -13.11 3.90 -28.81
C ARG A 205 -11.83 3.53 -29.53
N ILE A 206 -11.40 2.28 -29.38
CA ILE A 206 -10.16 1.76 -29.93
C ILE A 206 -10.49 0.85 -31.12
N THR A 207 -9.98 1.15 -32.30
CA THR A 207 -9.93 0.18 -33.40
C THR A 207 -8.66 -0.64 -33.21
N ASN A 208 -8.81 -1.89 -32.84
CA ASN A 208 -7.69 -2.74 -32.49
C ASN A 208 -6.90 -3.22 -33.73
N ALA A 209 -5.81 -3.95 -33.50
CA ALA A 209 -4.95 -4.48 -34.55
C ALA A 209 -5.68 -5.42 -35.55
N GLN A 210 -6.83 -6.00 -35.15
CA GLN A 210 -7.66 -6.88 -35.98
C GLN A 210 -8.79 -6.11 -36.67
N GLY A 211 -8.89 -4.79 -36.48
CA GLY A 211 -9.90 -3.93 -37.11
C GLY A 211 -11.26 -3.90 -36.37
N ASN A 212 -11.36 -4.45 -35.19
CA ASN A 212 -12.57 -4.39 -34.35
C ASN A 212 -12.62 -3.08 -33.56
N GLU A 213 -13.79 -2.47 -33.47
CA GLU A 213 -14.03 -1.32 -32.59
C GLU A 213 -14.39 -1.82 -31.18
N LEU A 214 -13.68 -1.29 -30.17
CA LEU A 214 -13.82 -1.66 -28.78
C LEU A 214 -13.96 -0.41 -27.93
N TYR A 215 -14.83 -0.47 -26.91
CA TYR A 215 -15.01 0.62 -25.95
C TYR A 215 -14.21 0.31 -24.68
N ARG A 216 -13.28 1.22 -24.32
CA ARG A 216 -12.32 1.05 -23.23
C ARG A 216 -12.46 2.16 -22.20
N THR A 217 -12.44 1.80 -20.94
CA THR A 217 -12.34 2.77 -19.83
C THR A 217 -10.95 3.40 -19.83
N ASP A 218 -10.83 4.54 -19.20
CA ASP A 218 -9.54 5.21 -19.03
C ASP A 218 -8.88 4.73 -17.74
N ILE A 219 -7.82 3.94 -17.87
CA ILE A 219 -7.05 3.43 -16.72
C ILE A 219 -6.28 4.52 -15.95
N TYR A 220 -6.18 5.72 -16.51
CA TYR A 220 -5.67 6.91 -15.84
C TYR A 220 -6.77 7.84 -15.33
N SER A 221 -8.04 7.40 -15.40
CA SER A 221 -9.17 8.12 -14.83
C SER A 221 -9.02 8.26 -13.31
N ARG A 222 -9.63 9.31 -12.77
CA ARG A 222 -9.72 9.56 -11.32
C ARG A 222 -11.09 9.21 -10.74
N ALA A 223 -12.06 8.89 -11.58
CA ALA A 223 -13.40 8.52 -11.18
C ALA A 223 -14.14 7.77 -12.28
N LEU A 224 -15.00 6.84 -11.89
CA LEU A 224 -15.90 6.06 -12.73
C LEU A 224 -17.35 6.35 -12.32
N VAL A 225 -18.32 6.04 -13.20
CA VAL A 225 -19.72 6.41 -12.96
C VAL A 225 -20.42 5.46 -11.99
N GLY A 226 -20.20 4.17 -12.07
CA GLY A 226 -20.95 3.16 -11.33
C GLY A 226 -20.59 3.09 -9.83
N ARG A 227 -21.54 2.59 -9.03
CA ARG A 227 -21.35 2.37 -7.57
C ARG A 227 -21.82 0.99 -7.11
N GLY A 228 -22.35 0.18 -8.03
CA GLY A 228 -22.96 -1.09 -7.74
C GLY A 228 -22.12 -2.29 -8.16
N ALA A 229 -22.80 -3.44 -8.22
CA ALA A 229 -22.18 -4.72 -8.53
C ALA A 229 -22.73 -5.37 -9.81
N VAL A 230 -23.60 -4.70 -10.56
CA VAL A 230 -24.21 -5.25 -11.78
C VAL A 230 -23.38 -4.88 -13.00
N ASP A 231 -22.80 -5.91 -13.60
CA ASP A 231 -22.17 -5.81 -14.92
C ASP A 231 -23.23 -6.06 -16.01
N PRO A 232 -23.63 -5.04 -16.81
CA PRO A 232 -24.67 -5.19 -17.82
C PRO A 232 -24.23 -6.06 -19.00
N GLU A 233 -22.96 -6.43 -19.13
CA GLU A 233 -22.46 -7.36 -20.15
C GLU A 233 -22.77 -8.83 -19.81
N ILE A 234 -22.86 -9.14 -18.50
CA ILE A 234 -23.06 -10.51 -18.01
C ILE A 234 -24.36 -10.68 -17.19
N ALA A 235 -24.99 -9.58 -16.76
CA ALA A 235 -26.21 -9.59 -15.96
C ALA A 235 -27.22 -8.56 -16.48
N VAL A 236 -28.49 -8.71 -16.05
CA VAL A 236 -29.54 -7.74 -16.39
C VAL A 236 -29.36 -6.49 -15.54
N TRP A 237 -29.05 -5.37 -16.18
CA TRP A 237 -28.98 -4.06 -15.56
C TRP A 237 -30.32 -3.32 -15.70
N ASP A 238 -30.74 -2.64 -14.64
CA ASP A 238 -32.02 -1.91 -14.57
C ASP A 238 -31.97 -0.48 -15.11
N GLY A 239 -30.79 -0.04 -15.59
CA GLY A 239 -30.53 1.31 -16.09
C GLY A 239 -30.15 2.35 -15.03
N SER A 240 -29.97 1.94 -13.76
CA SER A 240 -29.55 2.82 -12.67
C SER A 240 -28.04 2.82 -12.50
N VAL A 241 -27.42 4.01 -12.45
CA VAL A 241 -25.97 4.13 -12.16
C VAL A 241 -25.60 3.63 -10.76
N ASP A 242 -26.55 3.59 -9.84
CA ASP A 242 -26.31 3.09 -8.48
C ASP A 242 -26.15 1.55 -8.43
N THR A 243 -26.63 0.84 -9.45
CA THR A 243 -26.45 -0.61 -9.57
C THR A 243 -25.34 -1.00 -10.55
N LEU A 244 -24.86 -0.07 -11.38
CA LEU A 244 -23.82 -0.31 -12.38
C LEU A 244 -22.44 -0.55 -11.74
N ASP A 245 -21.75 -1.59 -12.19
CA ASP A 245 -20.35 -1.85 -11.83
C ASP A 245 -19.46 -0.74 -12.41
N GLY A 246 -18.64 -0.12 -11.53
CA GLY A 246 -17.75 0.96 -11.90
C GLY A 246 -16.69 0.54 -12.94
N THR A 247 -16.25 -0.72 -12.92
CA THR A 247 -15.17 -1.21 -13.80
C THR A 247 -15.55 -1.30 -15.27
N VAL A 248 -16.85 -1.35 -15.60
CA VAL A 248 -17.38 -1.36 -16.96
C VAL A 248 -18.05 -0.05 -17.38
N SER A 249 -18.20 0.88 -16.46
CA SER A 249 -18.86 2.17 -16.68
C SER A 249 -17.97 3.18 -17.41
N CYS A 250 -18.54 4.32 -17.79
CA CYS A 250 -17.77 5.43 -18.33
C CYS A 250 -16.83 6.04 -17.28
N SER A 251 -15.68 6.49 -17.74
CA SER A 251 -14.78 7.37 -16.97
C SER A 251 -15.36 8.78 -16.87
N ILE A 252 -15.05 9.48 -15.79
CA ILE A 252 -15.52 10.85 -15.53
C ILE A 252 -14.36 11.84 -15.71
N ILE A 253 -14.56 12.89 -16.49
CA ILE A 253 -13.59 13.98 -16.60
C ILE A 253 -13.59 14.75 -15.28
N THR A 254 -12.50 14.68 -14.55
CA THR A 254 -12.38 15.21 -13.19
C THR A 254 -11.25 16.23 -13.09
N ASP A 255 -11.50 17.36 -12.44
CA ASP A 255 -10.46 18.35 -12.14
C ASP A 255 -9.56 17.82 -11.00
N PRO A 256 -8.25 17.57 -11.25
CA PRO A 256 -7.36 17.08 -10.20
C PRO A 256 -7.06 18.14 -9.13
N ASP A 257 -7.28 19.42 -9.44
CA ASP A 257 -6.93 20.54 -8.58
C ASP A 257 -8.10 21.01 -7.69
N THR A 258 -9.24 20.31 -7.72
CA THR A 258 -10.42 20.58 -6.88
C THR A 258 -10.90 19.36 -6.12
N ILE A 259 -11.65 19.61 -5.06
CA ILE A 259 -12.37 18.60 -4.28
C ILE A 259 -13.83 19.04 -4.12
N SER A 260 -14.75 18.09 -4.28
CA SER A 260 -16.17 18.31 -3.95
C SER A 260 -16.46 17.70 -2.58
N LEU A 261 -17.03 18.51 -1.68
CA LEU A 261 -17.52 18.06 -0.38
C LEU A 261 -19.03 17.82 -0.41
N ASP A 262 -19.56 17.35 -1.54
CA ASP A 262 -20.99 17.03 -1.74
C ASP A 262 -21.29 15.57 -1.32
N PHE A 263 -21.06 15.27 -0.04
CA PHE A 263 -21.38 14.00 0.61
C PHE A 263 -21.81 14.27 2.07
N PRO A 264 -22.37 13.28 2.80
CA PRO A 264 -22.77 13.47 4.19
C PRO A 264 -21.57 13.86 5.08
N LEU A 265 -21.49 15.13 5.44
CA LEU A 265 -20.49 15.69 6.33
C LEU A 265 -21.03 15.80 7.75
N PRO A 266 -20.16 15.86 8.80
CA PRO A 266 -20.57 16.33 10.12
C PRO A 266 -21.32 17.67 10.05
N ALA A 267 -22.25 17.91 10.97
CA ALA A 267 -23.22 19.02 10.92
C ALA A 267 -22.59 20.45 10.88
N ASP A 268 -21.32 20.58 11.12
CA ASP A 268 -20.54 21.83 11.10
C ASP A 268 -19.87 22.13 9.74
N HIS A 269 -20.02 21.23 8.74
CA HIS A 269 -19.47 21.43 7.40
C HIS A 269 -20.58 21.80 6.41
N THR A 270 -20.27 22.75 5.54
CA THR A 270 -21.17 23.12 4.43
C THR A 270 -20.65 22.46 3.15
N PRO A 271 -21.49 21.74 2.39
CA PRO A 271 -21.07 21.22 1.09
C PRO A 271 -20.54 22.37 0.20
N ALA A 272 -19.32 22.24 -0.28
CA ALA A 272 -18.69 23.24 -1.14
C ALA A 272 -17.67 22.55 -2.06
N MET A 273 -17.45 23.15 -3.23
CA MET A 273 -16.30 22.82 -4.05
C MET A 273 -15.13 23.74 -3.63
N GLU A 274 -14.03 23.13 -3.24
CA GLU A 274 -12.82 23.84 -2.80
C GLU A 274 -11.65 23.55 -3.74
N SER A 275 -10.63 24.43 -3.75
CA SER A 275 -9.36 24.06 -4.32
C SER A 275 -8.71 22.96 -3.45
N ALA A 276 -8.00 22.03 -4.08
CA ALA A 276 -7.28 21.00 -3.34
C ALA A 276 -6.24 21.62 -2.39
N GLU A 277 -5.62 22.75 -2.79
CA GLU A 277 -4.66 23.48 -1.97
C GLU A 277 -5.30 24.02 -0.67
N ASP A 278 -6.47 24.66 -0.76
CA ASP A 278 -7.19 25.18 0.42
C ASP A 278 -7.66 24.05 1.33
N PHE A 279 -8.17 22.97 0.74
CA PHE A 279 -8.61 21.78 1.47
C PHE A 279 -7.50 21.19 2.35
N TRP A 280 -6.28 21.10 1.82
CA TRP A 280 -5.16 20.50 2.51
C TRP A 280 -4.45 21.43 3.50
N GLN A 281 -4.76 22.76 3.51
CA GLN A 281 -4.17 23.68 4.50
C GLN A 281 -4.48 23.29 5.95
N ALA A 282 -5.62 22.66 6.20
CA ALA A 282 -6.06 22.23 7.52
C ALA A 282 -5.75 20.73 7.82
N GLU A 283 -4.82 20.14 7.09
CA GLU A 283 -4.51 18.71 7.13
C GLU A 283 -3.92 18.26 8.48
N PHE A 284 -2.96 19.01 9.00
CA PHE A 284 -2.19 18.59 10.18
C PHE A 284 -2.56 19.38 11.44
N ASN A 285 -2.54 18.70 12.58
CA ASN A 285 -2.68 19.29 13.89
C ASN A 285 -1.35 19.20 14.65
N ALA A 286 -0.72 20.34 14.91
CA ALA A 286 0.57 20.41 15.60
C ALA A 286 0.55 19.79 17.02
N ALA A 287 -0.63 19.73 17.66
CA ALA A 287 -0.79 19.08 18.98
C ALA A 287 -0.92 17.54 18.87
N LYS A 288 -1.17 17.02 17.67
CA LYS A 288 -1.31 15.59 17.40
C LYS A 288 -0.47 15.24 16.16
N PRO A 289 0.87 15.24 16.27
CA PRO A 289 1.74 14.93 15.13
C PRO A 289 1.58 13.47 14.70
N LEU A 290 1.81 13.20 13.43
CA LEU A 290 1.95 11.85 12.92
C LEU A 290 3.18 11.15 13.52
N PRO A 291 3.21 9.79 13.53
CA PRO A 291 4.41 9.05 13.92
C PRO A 291 5.63 9.51 13.11
N ALA A 292 6.79 9.61 13.77
CA ALA A 292 8.01 10.09 13.12
C ALA A 292 8.66 9.02 12.22
N SER A 293 8.42 7.75 12.54
CA SER A 293 8.96 6.58 11.84
C SER A 293 8.02 5.38 11.99
N ILE A 294 8.27 4.34 11.20
CA ILE A 294 7.54 3.07 11.32
C ILE A 294 7.69 2.45 12.73
N ASP A 295 8.83 2.65 13.40
CA ASP A 295 9.07 2.12 14.76
C ASP A 295 8.19 2.80 15.83
N ASP A 296 7.63 3.97 15.53
CA ASP A 296 6.71 4.69 16.41
C ASP A 296 5.24 4.34 16.14
N MET A 297 4.97 3.52 15.12
CA MET A 297 3.61 3.15 14.74
C MET A 297 3.07 1.98 15.56
N VAL A 298 1.76 2.04 15.82
CA VAL A 298 0.91 0.91 16.15
C VAL A 298 -0.16 0.86 15.07
N ILE A 299 -0.10 -0.17 14.25
CA ILE A 299 -0.88 -0.27 13.03
C ILE A 299 -2.18 -1.05 13.30
N TYR A 300 -3.30 -0.43 12.94
CA TYR A 300 -4.62 -1.05 12.94
C TYR A 300 -5.01 -1.40 11.51
N GLU A 301 -5.08 -2.68 11.20
CA GLU A 301 -5.49 -3.15 9.89
C GLU A 301 -7.01 -3.07 9.77
N LEU A 302 -7.49 -2.31 8.78
CA LEU A 302 -8.89 -1.92 8.63
C LEU A 302 -9.44 -2.27 7.25
N HIS A 303 -10.53 -3.04 7.20
CA HIS A 303 -11.33 -3.24 6.02
C HIS A 303 -12.57 -2.33 6.05
N VAL A 304 -12.60 -1.32 5.20
CA VAL A 304 -13.73 -0.36 5.12
C VAL A 304 -15.04 -1.07 4.79
N GLY A 305 -15.02 -2.02 3.85
CA GLY A 305 -16.20 -2.82 3.47
C GLY A 305 -16.81 -3.64 4.61
N ALA A 306 -16.01 -3.98 5.66
CA ALA A 306 -16.50 -4.68 6.83
C ALA A 306 -17.11 -3.77 7.91
N LEU A 307 -17.11 -2.46 7.70
CA LEU A 307 -17.77 -1.48 8.55
C LEU A 307 -19.27 -1.35 8.21
N GLY A 308 -19.94 -0.45 8.89
CA GLY A 308 -21.38 -0.19 8.71
C GLY A 308 -22.28 -1.18 9.44
N SER A 309 -23.54 -0.82 9.56
CA SER A 309 -24.54 -1.57 10.34
C SER A 309 -25.66 -2.16 9.50
N THR A 310 -25.80 -1.77 8.24
CA THR A 310 -26.90 -2.24 7.36
C THR A 310 -26.59 -3.65 6.86
N PRO A 311 -27.44 -4.65 7.14
CA PRO A 311 -27.22 -6.02 6.69
C PRO A 311 -27.09 -6.11 5.15
N GLY A 312 -26.06 -6.83 4.68
CA GLY A 312 -25.83 -7.08 3.25
C GLY A 312 -25.29 -5.87 2.45
N VAL A 313 -25.10 -4.71 3.09
CA VAL A 313 -24.53 -3.52 2.43
C VAL A 313 -23.10 -3.33 2.95
N PRO A 314 -22.07 -3.24 2.07
CA PRO A 314 -20.71 -2.95 2.51
C PRO A 314 -20.63 -1.62 3.24
N GLY A 315 -19.67 -1.50 4.17
CA GLY A 315 -19.29 -0.22 4.75
C GLY A 315 -18.64 0.70 3.71
N ASN A 316 -18.55 1.97 4.06
CA ASN A 316 -18.00 3.01 3.20
C ASN A 316 -17.05 3.94 3.98
N LEU A 317 -16.46 4.91 3.31
CA LEU A 317 -15.52 5.86 3.91
C LEU A 317 -16.16 6.72 5.00
N GLN A 318 -17.46 6.99 4.95
CA GLN A 318 -18.17 7.67 6.03
C GLN A 318 -18.23 6.82 7.31
N ASP A 319 -18.42 5.50 7.18
CA ASP A 319 -18.34 4.57 8.32
C ASP A 319 -16.93 4.58 8.92
N ALA A 320 -15.90 4.65 8.08
CA ALA A 320 -14.51 4.75 8.52
C ALA A 320 -14.22 6.09 9.24
N VAL A 321 -14.72 7.22 8.74
CA VAL A 321 -14.64 8.52 9.43
C VAL A 321 -15.31 8.46 10.81
N ASN A 322 -16.47 7.83 10.91
CA ASN A 322 -17.21 7.68 12.17
C ASN A 322 -16.48 6.79 13.19
N LEU A 323 -15.53 5.95 12.74
CA LEU A 323 -14.71 5.10 13.61
C LEU A 323 -13.47 5.82 14.16
N LEU A 324 -13.05 6.96 13.60
CA LEU A 324 -11.77 7.58 13.93
C LEU A 324 -11.63 7.96 15.42
N ASP A 325 -12.68 8.47 16.04
CA ASP A 325 -12.62 8.83 17.47
C ASP A 325 -12.52 7.58 18.37
N TYR A 326 -13.08 6.45 17.95
CA TYR A 326 -12.87 5.15 18.60
C TYR A 326 -11.39 4.73 18.54
N LEU A 327 -10.74 4.86 17.39
CA LEU A 327 -9.32 4.51 17.20
C LEU A 327 -8.38 5.43 17.99
N VAL A 328 -8.69 6.73 18.05
CA VAL A 328 -7.96 7.68 18.90
C VAL A 328 -8.07 7.31 20.36
N ASP A 329 -9.28 6.98 20.84
CA ASP A 329 -9.53 6.56 22.23
C ASP A 329 -8.81 5.26 22.55
N LEU A 330 -8.75 4.33 21.62
CA LEU A 330 -7.98 3.08 21.72
C LEU A 330 -6.47 3.33 21.83
N GLY A 331 -5.95 4.39 21.21
CA GLY A 331 -4.52 4.74 21.21
C GLY A 331 -3.78 4.44 19.92
N ILE A 332 -4.49 4.15 18.82
CA ILE A 332 -3.95 3.90 17.48
C ILE A 332 -3.37 5.19 16.89
N ASN A 333 -2.27 5.06 16.16
CA ASN A 333 -1.62 6.17 15.46
C ASN A 333 -1.27 5.87 13.99
N ALA A 334 -1.61 4.67 13.51
CA ALA A 334 -1.52 4.32 12.09
C ALA A 334 -2.65 3.35 11.72
N ILE A 335 -3.23 3.54 10.54
CA ILE A 335 -4.22 2.63 9.93
C ILE A 335 -3.57 2.05 8.68
N GLU A 336 -3.68 0.74 8.50
CA GLU A 336 -3.44 0.08 7.22
C GLU A 336 -4.79 -0.31 6.65
N LEU A 337 -5.14 0.30 5.50
CA LEU A 337 -6.37 0.00 4.78
C LEU A 337 -6.15 -1.17 3.83
N LEU A 338 -7.07 -2.14 3.84
CA LEU A 338 -7.18 -3.06 2.71
C LEU A 338 -7.37 -2.26 1.41
N PRO A 339 -7.07 -2.85 0.22
CA PRO A 339 -7.05 -2.10 -1.04
C PRO A 339 -8.31 -1.25 -1.26
N MET A 340 -8.10 -0.01 -1.65
CA MET A 340 -9.18 0.99 -1.88
C MET A 340 -9.27 1.45 -3.34
N GLU A 341 -8.45 0.91 -4.22
CA GLU A 341 -8.57 1.12 -5.65
C GLU A 341 -9.84 0.45 -6.20
N GLU A 342 -10.29 0.86 -7.39
CA GLU A 342 -11.52 0.32 -7.99
C GLU A 342 -11.35 -1.16 -8.34
N PHE A 343 -12.21 -1.98 -7.79
CA PHE A 343 -12.30 -3.41 -8.03
C PHE A 343 -13.69 -3.80 -8.57
N SER A 344 -13.81 -4.98 -9.17
CA SER A 344 -15.06 -5.49 -9.71
C SER A 344 -16.11 -5.73 -8.60
N GLY A 345 -17.31 -5.21 -8.79
CA GLY A 345 -18.39 -5.29 -7.81
C GLY A 345 -18.28 -4.24 -6.70
N ASN A 346 -18.98 -4.52 -5.59
CA ASN A 346 -18.97 -3.68 -4.39
C ASN A 346 -18.78 -4.46 -3.08
N VAL A 347 -18.57 -5.76 -3.16
CA VAL A 347 -18.36 -6.66 -2.01
C VAL A 347 -17.08 -7.44 -2.26
N SER A 348 -15.97 -6.96 -1.74
CA SER A 348 -14.65 -7.57 -1.92
C SER A 348 -13.71 -7.11 -0.79
N TRP A 349 -12.60 -7.79 -0.63
CA TRP A 349 -11.45 -7.29 0.14
C TRP A 349 -10.65 -6.22 -0.63
N GLY A 350 -10.84 -6.13 -1.95
CA GLY A 350 -10.17 -5.16 -2.81
C GLY A 350 -9.01 -5.70 -3.64
N TYR A 351 -8.64 -6.98 -3.54
CA TYR A 351 -7.45 -7.53 -4.21
C TYR A 351 -7.65 -7.86 -5.70
N GLY A 352 -8.74 -7.41 -6.32
CA GLY A 352 -9.01 -7.53 -7.74
C GLY A 352 -9.06 -6.17 -8.43
N ASP A 353 -7.99 -5.38 -8.34
CA ASP A 353 -7.94 -4.03 -8.86
C ASP A 353 -8.01 -3.99 -10.38
N THR A 354 -8.79 -3.03 -10.89
CA THR A 354 -8.97 -2.79 -12.33
C THR A 354 -8.53 -1.38 -12.75
N HIS A 355 -8.59 -0.41 -11.84
CA HIS A 355 -8.25 1.00 -12.10
C HIS A 355 -7.43 1.57 -10.94
N TYR A 356 -6.13 1.62 -11.11
CA TYR A 356 -5.14 1.96 -10.09
C TYR A 356 -5.05 3.46 -9.70
N MET A 357 -5.89 4.32 -10.27
CA MET A 357 -6.01 5.74 -9.90
C MET A 357 -7.46 6.15 -9.62
N VAL A 358 -8.36 5.19 -9.49
CA VAL A 358 -9.74 5.40 -9.03
C VAL A 358 -9.85 4.81 -7.64
N ILE A 359 -10.34 5.59 -6.69
CA ILE A 359 -10.76 5.06 -5.39
C ILE A 359 -12.14 4.45 -5.56
N GLN A 360 -12.35 3.27 -4.97
CA GLN A 360 -13.56 2.47 -5.08
C GLN A 360 -14.83 3.32 -4.98
N SER A 361 -15.56 3.39 -6.08
CA SER A 361 -16.71 4.29 -6.22
C SER A 361 -17.84 3.95 -5.27
N SER A 362 -18.06 2.64 -4.99
CA SER A 362 -19.09 2.19 -4.03
C SER A 362 -18.72 2.50 -2.58
N ALA A 363 -17.44 2.67 -2.26
CA ALA A 363 -16.98 3.06 -0.93
C ALA A 363 -17.03 4.57 -0.67
N GLY A 364 -17.34 5.40 -1.70
CA GLY A 364 -17.40 6.85 -1.58
C GLY A 364 -16.52 7.61 -2.59
N GLY A 365 -15.52 6.94 -3.17
CA GLY A 365 -14.67 7.49 -4.21
C GLY A 365 -13.63 8.50 -3.71
N ARG A 366 -13.04 9.21 -4.67
CA ARG A 366 -11.86 10.07 -4.50
C ARG A 366 -12.00 11.12 -3.40
N ASP A 367 -13.10 11.87 -3.39
CA ASP A 367 -13.19 13.06 -2.56
C ASP A 367 -13.53 12.71 -1.10
N GLU A 368 -14.34 11.66 -0.87
CA GLU A 368 -14.55 11.12 0.47
C GLU A 368 -13.27 10.48 1.04
N TYR A 369 -12.45 9.85 0.19
CA TYR A 369 -11.17 9.31 0.61
C TYR A 369 -10.19 10.40 1.04
N ARG A 370 -10.09 11.50 0.28
CA ARG A 370 -9.31 12.69 0.68
C ARG A 370 -9.77 13.24 2.03
N TYR A 371 -11.08 13.31 2.23
CA TYR A 371 -11.66 13.77 3.49
C TYR A 371 -11.29 12.83 4.64
N PHE A 372 -11.42 11.51 4.45
CA PHE A 372 -11.00 10.52 5.44
C PHE A 372 -9.52 10.67 5.83
N ILE A 373 -8.61 10.78 4.84
CA ILE A 373 -7.18 10.97 5.08
C ILE A 373 -6.94 12.24 5.92
N ARG A 374 -7.53 13.36 5.52
CA ARG A 374 -7.38 14.62 6.27
C ARG A 374 -7.86 14.47 7.73
N GLU A 375 -8.96 13.81 7.93
CA GLU A 375 -9.49 13.59 9.28
C GLU A 375 -8.62 12.64 10.12
N CYS A 376 -7.94 11.67 9.50
CA CYS A 376 -6.91 10.86 10.15
C CYS A 376 -5.72 11.74 10.57
N HIS A 377 -5.16 12.54 9.67
CA HIS A 377 -4.00 13.39 9.93
C HIS A 377 -4.28 14.42 11.03
N ARG A 378 -5.46 15.04 11.05
CA ARG A 378 -5.88 15.94 12.13
C ARG A 378 -5.92 15.29 13.51
N ARG A 379 -6.07 13.96 13.54
CA ARG A 379 -6.09 13.15 14.76
C ARG A 379 -4.73 12.54 15.10
N GLY A 380 -3.71 12.72 14.25
CA GLY A 380 -2.37 12.16 14.44
C GLY A 380 -2.27 10.70 14.04
N ILE A 381 -3.13 10.26 13.12
CA ILE A 381 -3.18 8.91 12.57
C ILE A 381 -2.60 8.95 11.16
N ALA A 382 -1.51 8.20 10.93
CA ALA A 382 -0.97 7.97 9.60
C ALA A 382 -1.82 6.94 8.83
N VAL A 383 -1.90 7.07 7.51
CA VAL A 383 -2.66 6.14 6.65
C VAL A 383 -1.72 5.44 5.69
N ILE A 384 -1.72 4.12 5.77
CA ILE A 384 -0.98 3.22 4.89
C ILE A 384 -2.01 2.54 3.99
N GLN A 385 -1.80 2.62 2.68
CA GLN A 385 -2.65 1.98 1.68
C GLN A 385 -2.06 0.63 1.29
N ASP A 386 -2.87 -0.42 1.35
CA ASP A 386 -2.52 -1.69 0.71
C ASP A 386 -2.69 -1.56 -0.80
N VAL A 387 -1.68 -1.96 -1.58
CA VAL A 387 -1.66 -1.85 -3.04
C VAL A 387 -1.29 -3.18 -3.69
N VAL A 388 -2.02 -3.54 -4.74
CA VAL A 388 -1.92 -4.83 -5.42
C VAL A 388 -1.25 -4.63 -6.77
N TYR A 389 0.07 -4.76 -6.82
CA TYR A 389 0.85 -4.61 -8.05
C TYR A 389 1.42 -5.93 -8.59
N ASN A 390 1.14 -7.03 -7.89
CA ASN A 390 1.63 -8.35 -8.28
C ASN A 390 0.79 -9.00 -9.39
N HIS A 391 -0.44 -8.56 -9.60
CA HIS A 391 -1.31 -9.07 -10.65
C HIS A 391 -2.33 -8.03 -11.14
N TYR A 392 -2.86 -8.26 -12.34
CA TYR A 392 -4.08 -7.66 -12.85
C TYR A 392 -5.25 -8.63 -12.68
N ASP A 393 -6.47 -8.11 -12.45
CA ASP A 393 -7.67 -8.92 -12.43
C ASP A 393 -7.97 -9.45 -13.84
N PRO A 394 -8.08 -10.78 -14.06
CA PRO A 394 -8.46 -11.36 -15.35
C PRO A 394 -9.82 -10.88 -15.87
N ASN A 395 -10.69 -10.37 -15.00
CA ASN A 395 -12.01 -9.86 -15.34
C ASN A 395 -12.03 -8.35 -15.63
N ALA A 396 -10.90 -7.68 -15.75
CA ALA A 396 -10.80 -6.27 -16.11
C ALA A 396 -11.15 -6.02 -17.59
N ASN A 397 -12.39 -6.35 -17.97
CA ASN A 397 -12.85 -6.45 -19.35
C ASN A 397 -12.65 -5.19 -20.20
N ARG A 398 -12.73 -4.01 -19.59
CA ARG A 398 -12.66 -2.73 -20.30
C ARG A 398 -11.45 -1.91 -19.95
N ALA A 399 -10.64 -2.36 -19.01
CA ALA A 399 -9.42 -1.69 -18.60
C ALA A 399 -8.19 -2.29 -19.30
N GLU A 400 -7.74 -3.48 -18.89
CA GLU A 400 -6.47 -4.04 -19.34
C GLU A 400 -6.61 -5.22 -20.31
N TRP A 401 -7.70 -5.99 -20.19
CA TRP A 401 -7.88 -7.20 -20.96
C TRP A 401 -8.01 -6.91 -22.46
N GLN A 402 -7.04 -7.38 -23.25
CA GLN A 402 -7.01 -7.20 -24.71
C GLN A 402 -7.30 -5.75 -25.16
N TYR A 403 -6.74 -4.77 -24.47
CA TYR A 403 -7.06 -3.36 -24.62
C TYR A 403 -7.03 -2.87 -26.07
N ASP A 404 -5.96 -3.18 -26.81
CA ASP A 404 -5.73 -2.71 -28.18
C ASP A 404 -5.44 -3.84 -29.19
N SER A 405 -5.45 -5.09 -28.77
CA SER A 405 -5.27 -6.27 -29.60
C SER A 405 -5.94 -7.49 -28.98
N THR A 406 -6.53 -8.35 -29.81
CA THR A 406 -7.03 -9.68 -29.41
C THR A 406 -6.00 -10.80 -29.58
N LEU A 407 -4.81 -10.47 -30.09
CA LEU A 407 -3.71 -11.43 -30.18
C LEU A 407 -2.97 -11.46 -28.83
N PRO A 408 -2.90 -12.63 -28.15
CA PRO A 408 -2.32 -12.74 -26.82
C PRO A 408 -0.90 -12.19 -26.73
N GLU A 409 -0.05 -12.51 -27.70
CA GLU A 409 1.34 -12.06 -27.78
C GLU A 409 1.51 -10.55 -28.02
N GLN A 410 0.44 -9.83 -28.35
CA GLN A 410 0.41 -8.39 -28.49
C GLN A 410 -0.25 -7.68 -27.30
N ASN A 411 -0.65 -8.40 -26.26
CA ASN A 411 -1.16 -7.76 -25.06
C ASN A 411 -0.05 -6.92 -24.40
N ILE A 412 -0.35 -5.63 -24.17
CA ILE A 412 0.63 -4.68 -23.63
C ILE A 412 0.71 -4.69 -22.11
N TYR A 413 -0.30 -5.25 -21.42
CA TYR A 413 -0.40 -5.23 -19.96
C TYR A 413 0.09 -6.52 -19.30
N TYR A 414 -0.19 -7.68 -19.92
CA TYR A 414 0.08 -8.98 -19.32
C TYR A 414 1.38 -9.57 -19.84
N PHE A 415 2.12 -10.22 -18.96
CA PHE A 415 3.27 -11.00 -19.38
C PHE A 415 2.80 -12.26 -20.11
N TYR A 416 3.36 -12.48 -21.29
CA TYR A 416 3.02 -13.60 -22.15
C TYR A 416 4.26 -14.46 -22.42
N GLU A 417 4.12 -15.78 -22.32
CA GLU A 417 5.20 -16.72 -22.63
C GLU A 417 4.75 -17.80 -23.63
N GLY A 418 5.62 -18.11 -24.60
CA GLY A 418 5.40 -19.14 -25.59
C GLY A 418 4.61 -18.69 -26.82
N LEU A 419 4.06 -19.66 -27.57
CA LEU A 419 3.23 -19.40 -28.74
C LEU A 419 1.76 -19.75 -28.44
N PRO A 420 0.78 -19.05 -29.05
CA PRO A 420 -0.63 -19.34 -28.86
C PRO A 420 -1.01 -20.80 -29.09
N ALA A 421 -0.31 -21.49 -30.02
CA ALA A 421 -0.54 -22.89 -30.31
C ALA A 421 -0.17 -23.86 -29.18
N ASP A 422 0.68 -23.40 -28.25
CA ASP A 422 1.11 -24.21 -27.10
C ASP A 422 0.12 -24.16 -25.93
N TYR A 423 -0.86 -23.24 -26.00
CA TYR A 423 -1.83 -22.96 -24.95
C TYR A 423 -3.25 -23.12 -25.48
N PRO A 424 -3.95 -24.19 -25.15
CA PRO A 424 -5.30 -24.47 -25.66
C PRO A 424 -6.40 -23.60 -25.03
N ASP A 425 -6.08 -22.90 -23.93
CA ASP A 425 -7.03 -22.05 -23.24
C ASP A 425 -7.27 -20.74 -24.00
N PRO A 426 -8.50 -20.16 -23.92
CA PRO A 426 -8.80 -18.87 -24.52
C PRO A 426 -7.92 -17.74 -23.98
N ASP A 427 -7.35 -17.91 -22.79
CA ASP A 427 -6.45 -16.97 -22.14
C ASP A 427 -5.01 -17.00 -22.69
N GLY A 428 -4.70 -17.97 -23.56
CA GLY A 428 -3.40 -18.09 -24.19
C GLY A 428 -2.27 -18.44 -23.21
N GLY A 429 -1.07 -17.92 -23.46
CA GLY A 429 0.11 -18.14 -22.64
C GLY A 429 0.34 -17.02 -21.62
N TYR A 430 -0.69 -16.35 -21.12
CA TYR A 430 -0.54 -15.36 -20.07
C TYR A 430 -0.07 -15.99 -18.77
N VAL A 431 0.89 -15.31 -18.15
CA VAL A 431 1.52 -15.78 -16.91
C VAL A 431 0.61 -15.46 -15.75
N ASN A 432 0.11 -16.50 -15.06
CA ASN A 432 -0.62 -16.35 -13.81
C ASN A 432 0.36 -16.26 -12.65
N ASN A 433 0.17 -15.31 -11.73
CA ASN A 433 1.04 -15.15 -10.55
C ASN A 433 0.83 -16.23 -9.47
N GLY A 434 -0.10 -17.19 -9.71
CA GLY A 434 -0.45 -18.27 -8.78
C GLY A 434 -1.34 -17.84 -7.62
N SER A 435 -1.69 -16.57 -7.53
CA SER A 435 -2.60 -16.01 -6.53
C SER A 435 -4.00 -15.83 -7.13
N SER A 436 -4.26 -14.75 -7.85
CA SER A 436 -5.60 -14.42 -8.32
C SER A 436 -5.67 -13.75 -9.67
N GLY A 437 -4.54 -13.60 -10.38
CA GLY A 437 -4.58 -12.88 -11.64
C GLY A 437 -3.37 -13.05 -12.55
N TRP A 438 -3.34 -12.24 -13.58
CA TRP A 438 -2.29 -12.24 -14.59
C TRP A 438 -1.09 -11.41 -14.13
N THR A 439 0.12 -11.95 -14.29
CA THR A 439 1.36 -11.22 -13.99
C THR A 439 1.47 -10.01 -14.93
N PRO A 440 1.64 -8.80 -14.39
CA PRO A 440 1.85 -7.61 -15.20
C PRO A 440 3.09 -7.74 -16.08
N ASN A 441 3.04 -7.21 -17.28
CA ASN A 441 4.17 -7.21 -18.18
C ASN A 441 5.24 -6.19 -17.73
N PHE A 442 5.95 -6.50 -16.66
CA PHE A 442 7.00 -5.62 -16.09
C PHE A 442 8.15 -5.34 -17.07
N ARG A 443 8.30 -6.11 -18.17
CA ARG A 443 9.22 -5.80 -19.27
C ARG A 443 8.85 -4.48 -19.94
N GLU A 444 7.53 -4.18 -20.03
CA GLU A 444 7.04 -2.97 -20.66
C GLU A 444 7.20 -1.75 -19.71
N PRO A 445 7.96 -0.72 -20.12
CA PRO A 445 8.16 0.46 -19.27
C PRO A 445 6.85 1.19 -18.91
N MET A 446 5.85 1.15 -19.80
CA MET A 446 4.57 1.82 -19.56
C MET A 446 3.75 1.12 -18.49
N VAL A 447 3.85 -0.21 -18.35
CA VAL A 447 3.23 -0.97 -17.25
C VAL A 447 3.89 -0.60 -15.92
N ARG A 448 5.23 -0.59 -15.83
CA ARG A 448 5.92 -0.15 -14.61
C ARG A 448 5.55 1.30 -14.24
N ARG A 449 5.45 2.19 -15.24
CA ARG A 449 5.03 3.58 -15.04
C ARG A 449 3.58 3.72 -14.60
N GLN A 450 2.69 2.80 -14.96
CA GLN A 450 1.31 2.79 -14.48
C GLN A 450 1.29 2.65 -12.95
N PHE A 451 1.94 1.63 -12.40
CA PHE A 451 2.00 1.41 -10.95
C PHE A 451 2.78 2.50 -10.20
N ILE A 452 3.88 3.02 -10.78
CA ILE A 452 4.59 4.16 -10.22
C ILE A 452 3.67 5.40 -10.20
N SER A 453 2.89 5.62 -11.26
CA SER A 453 1.96 6.76 -11.34
C SER A 453 0.79 6.62 -10.38
N SER A 454 0.29 5.38 -10.14
CA SER A 454 -0.70 5.07 -9.11
C SER A 454 -0.17 5.46 -7.72
N ALA A 455 1.00 4.98 -7.33
CA ALA A 455 1.58 5.30 -6.03
C ALA A 455 1.87 6.80 -5.87
N ILE A 456 2.36 7.48 -6.92
CA ILE A 456 2.54 8.94 -6.89
C ILE A 456 1.19 9.66 -6.78
N PHE A 457 0.13 9.16 -7.43
CA PHE A 457 -1.22 9.70 -7.29
C PHE A 457 -1.73 9.60 -5.85
N LEU A 458 -1.55 8.43 -5.22
CA LEU A 458 -1.96 8.21 -3.84
C LEU A 458 -1.20 9.11 -2.85
N ILE A 459 0.10 9.34 -3.05
CA ILE A 459 0.87 10.27 -2.21
C ILE A 459 0.54 11.73 -2.50
N ASP A 460 0.52 12.14 -3.79
CA ASP A 460 0.46 13.56 -4.18
C ASP A 460 -0.95 14.13 -4.18
N GLU A 461 -1.96 13.33 -4.55
CA GLU A 461 -3.35 13.78 -4.63
C GLU A 461 -4.22 13.29 -3.48
N MET A 462 -3.93 12.11 -2.88
CA MET A 462 -4.68 11.54 -1.77
C MET A 462 -3.99 11.76 -0.42
N HIS A 463 -2.68 12.02 -0.40
CA HIS A 463 -1.86 12.27 0.80
C HIS A 463 -1.71 11.06 1.73
N VAL A 464 -1.68 9.83 1.18
CA VAL A 464 -1.34 8.65 2.00
C VAL A 464 0.10 8.72 2.49
N ASP A 465 0.39 8.17 3.67
CA ASP A 465 1.71 8.22 4.30
C ASP A 465 2.63 7.08 3.88
N GLY A 466 2.08 6.06 3.23
CA GLY A 466 2.87 4.90 2.82
C GLY A 466 2.03 3.79 2.24
N PHE A 467 2.70 2.66 2.00
CA PHE A 467 2.13 1.50 1.33
C PHE A 467 2.50 0.19 2.02
N ARG A 468 1.57 -0.74 2.04
CA ARG A 468 1.83 -2.17 2.10
C ARG A 468 1.69 -2.71 0.68
N VAL A 469 2.71 -3.38 0.16
CA VAL A 469 2.65 -3.98 -1.18
C VAL A 469 2.32 -5.45 -1.04
N ASP A 470 1.16 -5.81 -1.61
CA ASP A 470 0.62 -7.16 -1.59
C ASP A 470 1.54 -8.13 -2.33
N LEU A 471 1.75 -9.31 -1.73
CA LEU A 471 2.46 -10.45 -2.28
C LEU A 471 3.71 -10.06 -3.10
N THR A 472 4.58 -9.24 -2.50
CA THR A 472 5.79 -8.68 -3.14
C THR A 472 6.68 -9.76 -3.74
N GLN A 473 6.74 -10.93 -3.12
CA GLN A 473 7.51 -12.07 -3.64
C GLN A 473 7.04 -12.53 -5.03
N ALA A 474 5.75 -12.43 -5.36
CA ALA A 474 5.25 -12.77 -6.69
C ALA A 474 5.72 -11.78 -7.77
N ILE A 475 6.19 -10.60 -7.38
CA ILE A 475 6.76 -9.62 -8.29
C ILE A 475 8.23 -9.96 -8.61
N HIS A 476 9.02 -10.38 -7.62
CA HIS A 476 10.48 -10.43 -7.77
C HIS A 476 11.13 -11.82 -7.72
N GLN A 477 10.45 -12.84 -7.20
CA GLN A 477 11.08 -14.15 -6.99
C GLN A 477 10.15 -15.32 -7.21
N ASP A 478 8.93 -15.26 -6.68
CA ASP A 478 8.03 -16.39 -6.70
C ASP A 478 7.32 -16.51 -8.03
N ASN A 479 8.05 -17.09 -8.94
CA ASN A 479 7.54 -17.50 -10.20
C ASN A 479 6.77 -18.78 -10.01
N THR A 480 5.51 -18.68 -9.68
CA THR A 480 4.61 -19.79 -9.45
C THR A 480 4.42 -20.71 -10.66
N LEU A 481 4.96 -20.35 -11.81
CA LEU A 481 4.85 -21.07 -13.08
C LEU A 481 5.91 -22.15 -13.25
N ASN A 482 6.48 -22.67 -12.18
CA ASN A 482 7.35 -23.86 -12.27
C ASN A 482 6.57 -25.18 -12.54
N SER A 483 5.27 -25.10 -12.80
CA SER A 483 4.44 -26.27 -13.13
C SER A 483 4.17 -26.34 -14.63
N PRO A 484 4.26 -27.54 -15.24
CA PRO A 484 3.81 -27.70 -16.63
C PRO A 484 2.35 -27.25 -16.80
N PRO A 485 1.97 -26.62 -17.93
CA PRO A 485 2.79 -26.49 -19.14
C PRO A 485 3.73 -25.27 -19.17
N TYR A 486 3.63 -24.43 -18.18
CA TYR A 486 4.21 -23.09 -18.22
C TYR A 486 5.68 -23.11 -17.80
N GLY A 487 6.64 -23.31 -17.87
CA GLY A 487 8.03 -23.21 -17.43
C GLY A 487 8.31 -21.99 -16.51
N ALA A 488 9.53 -21.86 -16.08
CA ALA A 488 9.97 -20.69 -15.31
C ALA A 488 10.08 -19.43 -16.19
N VAL A 489 9.42 -18.34 -15.79
CA VAL A 489 9.49 -17.04 -16.51
C VAL A 489 10.54 -16.15 -15.82
N ASN A 490 11.82 -16.44 -16.01
CA ASN A 490 12.93 -15.73 -15.37
C ASN A 490 12.89 -14.22 -15.64
N ASP A 491 12.59 -13.82 -16.87
CA ASP A 491 12.50 -12.41 -17.23
C ASP A 491 11.43 -11.65 -16.45
N ALA A 492 10.31 -12.30 -16.09
CA ALA A 492 9.26 -11.66 -15.30
C ALA A 492 9.79 -11.25 -13.92
N ASN A 493 10.52 -12.13 -13.23
CA ASN A 493 11.13 -11.84 -11.94
C ASN A 493 12.18 -10.73 -12.04
N ASP A 494 13.05 -10.75 -13.04
CA ASP A 494 14.11 -9.77 -13.23
C ASP A 494 13.54 -8.37 -13.49
N PHE A 495 12.50 -8.27 -14.33
CA PHE A 495 11.79 -7.02 -14.57
C PHE A 495 10.89 -6.62 -13.39
N GLY A 496 10.39 -7.57 -12.61
CA GLY A 496 9.73 -7.30 -11.33
C GLY A 496 10.67 -6.68 -10.30
N CYS A 497 11.90 -7.21 -10.17
CA CYS A 497 12.96 -6.59 -9.36
C CYS A 497 13.26 -5.16 -9.81
N LYS A 498 13.33 -4.96 -11.14
CA LYS A 498 13.53 -3.63 -11.74
C LYS A 498 12.38 -2.68 -11.39
N PHE A 499 11.13 -3.14 -11.51
CA PHE A 499 9.96 -2.36 -11.13
C PHE A 499 10.01 -1.91 -9.66
N LEU A 500 10.28 -2.82 -8.72
CA LEU A 500 10.34 -2.48 -7.30
C LEU A 500 11.43 -1.45 -6.98
N ARG A 501 12.60 -1.52 -7.64
CA ARG A 501 13.65 -0.51 -7.50
C ARG A 501 13.21 0.85 -8.07
N GLU A 502 12.65 0.88 -9.27
CA GLU A 502 12.14 2.11 -9.91
C GLU A 502 11.03 2.76 -9.08
N TRP A 503 10.09 1.96 -8.57
CA TRP A 503 8.99 2.38 -7.72
C TRP A 503 9.49 2.97 -6.41
N GLY A 504 10.36 2.24 -5.70
CA GLY A 504 10.94 2.73 -4.45
C GLY A 504 11.77 4.01 -4.63
N GLN A 505 12.53 4.12 -5.74
CA GLN A 505 13.29 5.34 -6.07
C GLN A 505 12.38 6.53 -6.34
N ALA A 506 11.29 6.34 -7.11
CA ALA A 506 10.34 7.40 -7.42
C ALA A 506 9.67 7.94 -6.14
N LEU A 507 9.22 7.04 -5.27
CA LEU A 507 8.58 7.43 -4.01
C LEU A 507 9.56 8.12 -3.07
N ARG A 508 10.77 7.60 -2.89
CA ARG A 508 11.79 8.24 -2.05
C ARG A 508 12.21 9.60 -2.56
N LEU A 509 12.21 9.81 -3.87
CA LEU A 509 12.54 11.11 -4.47
C LEU A 509 11.53 12.19 -4.09
N ILE A 510 10.22 11.87 -4.09
CA ILE A 510 9.13 12.84 -3.84
C ILE A 510 8.71 12.90 -2.37
N HIS A 511 8.77 11.76 -1.67
CA HIS A 511 8.32 11.63 -0.27
C HIS A 511 9.26 10.69 0.51
N PRO A 512 10.44 11.15 0.94
CA PRO A 512 11.46 10.30 1.54
C PRO A 512 11.02 9.63 2.86
N LYS A 513 9.99 10.16 3.50
CA LYS A 513 9.42 9.62 4.74
C LYS A 513 8.30 8.60 4.52
N ALA A 514 7.89 8.35 3.28
CA ALA A 514 6.88 7.34 3.00
C ALA A 514 7.24 6.00 3.64
N VAL A 515 6.28 5.40 4.34
CA VAL A 515 6.44 4.07 4.93
C VAL A 515 6.15 3.02 3.86
N LEU A 516 7.13 2.17 3.57
CA LEU A 516 7.01 1.12 2.58
C LEU A 516 7.14 -0.23 3.28
N MET A 517 6.08 -1.02 3.27
CA MET A 517 6.02 -2.36 3.85
C MET A 517 5.80 -3.39 2.75
N ALA A 518 6.45 -4.53 2.85
CA ALA A 518 6.31 -5.63 1.90
C ALA A 518 5.61 -6.81 2.56
N GLU A 519 4.62 -7.37 1.89
CA GLU A 519 4.23 -8.75 2.17
C GLU A 519 5.17 -9.67 1.40
N ASP A 520 6.12 -10.28 2.12
CA ASP A 520 7.19 -11.06 1.50
C ASP A 520 7.65 -12.18 2.44
N TYR A 521 7.54 -13.40 1.97
CA TYR A 521 7.84 -14.60 2.77
C TYR A 521 9.16 -15.27 2.39
N THR A 522 9.95 -14.64 1.50
CA THR A 522 11.21 -15.21 1.01
C THR A 522 12.35 -15.17 2.02
N GLY A 523 12.26 -14.31 3.03
CA GLY A 523 13.36 -14.05 3.96
C GLY A 523 14.57 -13.39 3.29
N TRP A 524 14.41 -12.86 2.08
CA TRP A 524 15.50 -12.23 1.34
C TRP A 524 15.76 -10.81 1.85
N ASN A 525 16.95 -10.59 2.41
CA ASN A 525 17.30 -9.32 3.03
C ASN A 525 17.37 -8.13 2.04
N MET A 526 17.43 -8.41 0.72
CA MET A 526 17.40 -7.34 -0.29
C MET A 526 16.07 -6.61 -0.36
N VAL A 527 14.97 -7.19 0.15
CA VAL A 527 13.67 -6.50 0.22
C VAL A 527 13.80 -5.20 1.03
N THR A 528 14.48 -5.24 2.17
CA THR A 528 14.69 -4.04 3.02
C THR A 528 16.04 -3.34 2.82
N ALA A 529 16.96 -3.94 2.07
CA ALA A 529 18.24 -3.30 1.78
C ALA A 529 18.05 -2.02 0.94
N PRO A 530 18.90 -0.99 1.12
CA PRO A 530 18.81 0.23 0.33
C PRO A 530 18.95 -0.03 -1.17
N VAL A 531 18.24 0.75 -2.00
CA VAL A 531 18.33 0.66 -3.46
C VAL A 531 19.78 0.86 -3.95
N SER A 532 20.55 1.72 -3.29
CA SER A 532 21.97 1.92 -3.60
C SER A 532 22.84 0.68 -3.39
N ALA A 533 22.36 -0.30 -2.62
CA ALA A 533 23.00 -1.59 -2.42
C ALA A 533 22.36 -2.72 -3.27
N GLY A 534 21.48 -2.36 -4.22
CA GLY A 534 20.76 -3.28 -5.10
C GLY A 534 19.46 -3.83 -4.53
N GLY A 535 19.06 -3.39 -3.33
CA GLY A 535 17.79 -3.76 -2.68
C GLY A 535 16.59 -2.97 -3.20
N PHE A 536 15.42 -3.21 -2.60
CA PHE A 536 14.18 -2.53 -2.96
C PHE A 536 13.86 -1.32 -2.08
N GLY A 537 14.51 -1.19 -0.91
CA GLY A 537 14.38 -0.04 -0.02
C GLY A 537 13.09 0.00 0.79
N PHE A 538 12.43 -1.14 1.02
CA PHE A 538 11.30 -1.21 1.96
C PHE A 538 11.76 -0.93 3.39
N ASN A 539 10.89 -0.33 4.19
CA ASN A 539 11.15 -0.07 5.60
C ASN A 539 11.04 -1.34 6.44
N ALA A 540 10.09 -2.20 6.11
CA ALA A 540 9.82 -3.43 6.83
C ALA A 540 9.15 -4.49 5.96
N VAL A 541 9.16 -5.72 6.47
CA VAL A 541 8.49 -6.89 5.90
C VAL A 541 7.49 -7.43 6.91
N TRP A 542 6.33 -7.91 6.47
CA TRP A 542 5.39 -8.66 7.29
C TRP A 542 6.03 -9.96 7.77
N PHE A 543 6.08 -10.16 9.09
CA PHE A 543 6.79 -11.28 9.71
C PHE A 543 5.83 -12.44 10.01
N ALA A 544 5.47 -13.21 8.98
CA ALA A 544 4.52 -14.32 9.09
C ALA A 544 4.99 -15.40 10.08
N ASP A 545 6.29 -15.70 10.15
CA ASP A 545 6.82 -16.67 11.11
C ASP A 545 6.50 -16.30 12.57
N PHE A 546 6.41 -15.00 12.88
CA PHE A 546 6.00 -14.55 14.21
C PHE A 546 4.55 -14.92 14.50
N PHE A 547 3.62 -14.70 13.55
CA PHE A 547 2.24 -15.14 13.65
C PHE A 547 2.16 -16.66 13.81
N HIS A 548 2.84 -17.42 12.95
CA HIS A 548 2.84 -18.88 13.02
C HIS A 548 3.44 -19.42 14.35
N GLY A 549 4.44 -18.75 14.87
CA GLY A 549 5.02 -19.10 16.16
C GLY A 549 4.15 -18.76 17.35
N LEU A 550 3.39 -17.67 17.28
CA LEU A 550 2.61 -17.15 18.38
C LEU A 550 1.19 -17.72 18.45
N VAL A 551 0.45 -17.61 17.35
CA VAL A 551 -0.96 -18.05 17.29
C VAL A 551 -1.08 -19.44 16.68
N GLY A 552 -0.41 -19.68 15.58
CA GLY A 552 -0.32 -20.98 14.95
C GLY A 552 -1.28 -21.20 13.80
N TYR A 553 -0.74 -21.73 12.73
CA TYR A 553 -1.48 -22.23 11.57
C TYR A 553 -0.67 -23.30 10.83
N GLN A 554 0.60 -23.05 10.50
CA GLN A 554 1.46 -23.99 9.79
C GLN A 554 2.89 -23.94 10.33
N GLY A 555 3.28 -25.01 11.02
CA GLY A 555 4.65 -25.13 11.53
C GLY A 555 4.99 -24.13 12.64
N GLY A 556 6.22 -24.19 13.15
CA GLY A 556 6.66 -23.33 14.22
C GLY A 556 6.11 -23.69 15.60
N PRO A 557 6.37 -22.85 16.61
CA PRO A 557 5.97 -23.09 18.01
C PRO A 557 4.46 -23.13 18.29
N GLN A 558 3.64 -22.40 17.55
CA GLN A 558 2.17 -22.41 17.65
C GLN A 558 1.62 -22.26 19.08
N LEU A 559 2.18 -21.34 19.87
CA LEU A 559 1.97 -21.28 21.31
C LEU A 559 0.49 -21.24 21.72
N LEU A 560 -0.31 -20.35 21.10
CA LEU A 560 -1.72 -20.18 21.47
C LEU A 560 -2.58 -21.38 21.02
N LEU A 561 -2.32 -21.93 19.85
CA LEU A 561 -3.01 -23.12 19.33
C LEU A 561 -2.75 -24.33 20.24
N GLU A 562 -1.49 -24.58 20.60
CA GLU A 562 -1.12 -25.67 21.51
C GLU A 562 -1.69 -25.46 22.91
N GLU A 563 -1.68 -24.21 23.41
CA GLU A 563 -2.32 -23.86 24.68
C GLU A 563 -3.83 -24.09 24.68
N GLY A 564 -4.47 -23.83 23.54
CA GLY A 564 -5.91 -23.98 23.35
C GLY A 564 -6.41 -25.43 23.55
N PHE A 565 -5.55 -26.44 23.44
CA PHE A 565 -5.90 -27.84 23.75
C PHE A 565 -6.18 -28.09 25.23
N GLY A 566 -5.74 -27.17 26.14
CA GLY A 566 -6.17 -27.15 27.54
C GLY A 566 -5.45 -28.13 28.46
N ASP A 567 -4.45 -28.85 27.99
CA ASP A 567 -3.57 -29.67 28.83
C ASP A 567 -2.29 -28.91 29.21
N ASP A 568 -1.55 -29.39 30.24
CA ASP A 568 -0.32 -28.73 30.70
C ASP A 568 0.94 -29.27 29.98
N ARG A 569 0.85 -29.59 28.67
CA ARG A 569 2.01 -30.02 27.89
C ARG A 569 3.04 -28.88 27.77
N PRO A 570 4.33 -29.19 27.60
CA PRO A 570 5.33 -28.18 27.31
C PRO A 570 5.00 -27.43 26.00
N LEU A 571 5.21 -26.11 26.01
CA LEU A 571 5.10 -25.24 24.81
C LEU A 571 6.51 -24.92 24.29
N ASP A 572 6.67 -24.76 22.99
CA ASP A 572 7.98 -24.43 22.38
C ASP A 572 8.33 -22.93 22.54
N LEU A 573 8.51 -22.48 23.77
CA LEU A 573 8.94 -21.10 24.07
C LEU A 573 10.38 -20.81 23.65
N VAL A 574 11.23 -21.84 23.53
CA VAL A 574 12.60 -21.66 23.03
C VAL A 574 12.55 -21.30 21.53
N GLY A 575 11.76 -22.02 20.74
CA GLY A 575 11.53 -21.69 19.33
C GLY A 575 10.93 -20.29 19.16
N PHE A 576 9.90 -19.98 19.93
CA PHE A 576 9.29 -18.63 19.89
C PHE A 576 10.25 -17.54 20.37
N GLY A 577 11.11 -17.80 21.36
CA GLY A 577 12.12 -16.87 21.81
C GLY A 577 13.08 -16.43 20.69
N ASN A 578 13.40 -17.32 19.74
CA ASN A 578 14.19 -16.97 18.58
C ASN A 578 13.40 -16.03 17.63
N LEU A 579 12.11 -16.27 17.41
CA LEU A 579 11.26 -15.40 16.60
C LEU A 579 11.10 -14.03 17.27
N LEU A 580 10.88 -14.01 18.58
CA LEU A 580 10.81 -12.78 19.36
C LEU A 580 12.12 -11.98 19.29
N TYR A 581 13.27 -12.65 19.38
CA TYR A 581 14.57 -11.99 19.19
C TYR A 581 14.72 -11.44 17.77
N ASN A 582 14.34 -12.21 16.75
CA ASN A 582 14.46 -11.81 15.34
C ASN A 582 13.47 -10.68 14.96
N SER A 583 12.48 -10.38 15.79
CA SER A 583 11.55 -9.26 15.55
C SER A 583 12.27 -7.90 15.48
N GLN A 584 13.50 -7.78 16.01
CA GLN A 584 14.32 -6.57 15.92
C GLN A 584 14.81 -6.23 14.51
N SER A 585 14.79 -7.18 13.58
CA SER A 585 14.99 -6.92 12.16
C SER A 585 13.85 -6.02 11.65
N ASN A 586 13.98 -5.50 10.44
CA ASN A 586 12.95 -4.61 9.86
C ASN A 586 11.64 -5.38 9.61
N ASN A 587 10.89 -5.64 10.67
CA ASN A 587 9.70 -6.48 10.68
C ASN A 587 8.46 -5.74 11.16
N VAL A 588 7.33 -5.95 10.48
CA VAL A 588 5.99 -5.74 11.03
C VAL A 588 5.55 -7.04 11.68
N VAL A 589 5.29 -7.01 12.98
CA VAL A 589 4.85 -8.18 13.75
C VAL A 589 3.35 -8.12 13.98
N TYR A 590 2.70 -9.23 13.78
CA TYR A 590 1.26 -9.37 14.00
C TYR A 590 0.93 -10.71 14.64
N HIS A 591 -0.12 -10.74 15.43
CA HIS A 591 -0.68 -11.97 15.97
C HIS A 591 -1.90 -12.43 15.19
N ILE A 592 -2.47 -11.54 14.37
CA ILE A 592 -3.51 -11.84 13.39
C ILE A 592 -3.62 -10.70 12.37
N ASN A 593 -3.98 -11.05 11.14
CA ASN A 593 -4.31 -10.14 10.05
C ASN A 593 -5.61 -10.59 9.36
N HIS A 594 -6.04 -9.91 8.30
CA HIS A 594 -7.27 -10.21 7.58
C HIS A 594 -7.28 -11.63 6.97
N ASP A 595 -6.14 -12.14 6.47
CA ASP A 595 -6.01 -13.48 5.90
C ASP A 595 -6.22 -14.60 6.93
N ASN A 596 -5.90 -14.32 8.18
CA ASN A 596 -5.82 -15.30 9.24
C ASN A 596 -7.02 -15.28 10.20
N ALA A 597 -7.90 -14.29 10.09
CA ALA A 597 -9.00 -14.07 11.03
C ALA A 597 -10.22 -15.00 10.81
N GLY A 598 -10.07 -16.06 10.02
CA GLY A 598 -11.12 -17.05 9.77
C GLY A 598 -10.99 -17.84 8.48
N ALA A 599 -9.88 -17.69 7.75
CA ALA A 599 -9.55 -18.46 6.55
C ALA A 599 -8.65 -19.66 6.89
N ASN A 600 -8.57 -20.64 6.01
CA ASN A 600 -7.62 -21.77 6.07
C ASN A 600 -7.57 -22.51 7.41
N ASN A 601 -8.72 -22.67 8.05
CA ASN A 601 -8.87 -23.29 9.39
C ASN A 601 -8.26 -22.47 10.55
N THR A 602 -7.99 -21.19 10.34
CA THR A 602 -7.66 -20.27 11.42
C THR A 602 -8.92 -19.65 12.05
N HIS A 603 -8.75 -19.06 13.21
CA HIS A 603 -9.82 -18.41 13.94
C HIS A 603 -9.31 -17.12 14.57
N ARG A 604 -10.23 -16.25 14.97
CA ARG A 604 -9.90 -15.10 15.82
C ARG A 604 -9.08 -15.55 17.03
N THR A 605 -8.20 -14.69 17.50
CA THR A 605 -7.28 -15.00 18.62
C THR A 605 -8.00 -15.59 19.83
N VAL A 606 -9.10 -14.97 20.27
CA VAL A 606 -9.88 -15.44 21.44
C VAL A 606 -10.52 -16.81 21.22
N VAL A 607 -10.85 -17.17 19.98
CA VAL A 607 -11.43 -18.48 19.63
C VAL A 607 -10.33 -19.54 19.59
N THR A 608 -9.16 -19.23 19.02
CA THR A 608 -7.99 -20.11 19.00
C THR A 608 -7.51 -20.42 20.41
N ALA A 609 -7.53 -19.43 21.30
CA ALA A 609 -7.07 -19.55 22.69
C ALA A 609 -7.71 -20.66 23.52
N VAL A 610 -8.86 -21.17 23.11
CA VAL A 610 -9.61 -22.24 23.77
C VAL A 610 -10.05 -23.33 22.79
N ASN A 611 -9.35 -23.48 21.67
CA ASN A 611 -9.58 -24.49 20.64
C ASN A 611 -11.07 -24.58 20.25
N THR A 612 -11.65 -23.44 19.90
CA THR A 612 -13.06 -23.28 19.46
C THR A 612 -14.13 -23.66 20.53
N ALA A 613 -13.74 -23.83 21.80
CA ALA A 613 -14.70 -24.05 22.85
C ALA A 613 -15.65 -22.83 23.01
N PRO A 614 -16.93 -23.03 23.39
CA PRO A 614 -17.88 -21.93 23.56
C PRO A 614 -17.38 -20.86 24.54
N LEU A 615 -17.33 -19.59 24.09
CA LEU A 615 -16.82 -18.45 24.86
C LEU A 615 -17.82 -17.95 25.89
N ILE A 616 -18.10 -18.78 26.91
CA ILE A 616 -19.00 -18.48 28.02
C ILE A 616 -18.34 -18.69 29.39
N GLY A 617 -18.66 -17.88 30.38
CA GLY A 617 -18.17 -18.02 31.75
C GLY A 617 -16.64 -18.10 31.83
N LEU A 618 -16.12 -19.11 32.54
CA LEU A 618 -14.69 -19.29 32.74
C LEU A 618 -13.91 -19.51 31.44
N THR A 619 -14.52 -20.19 30.45
CA THR A 619 -13.87 -20.39 29.13
C THR A 619 -13.54 -19.06 28.49
N ARG A 620 -14.45 -18.08 28.52
CA ARG A 620 -14.18 -16.74 27.99
C ARG A 620 -13.10 -16.03 28.82
N THR A 621 -13.14 -16.10 30.14
CA THR A 621 -12.11 -15.48 30.99
C THR A 621 -10.71 -16.01 30.67
N VAL A 622 -10.56 -17.32 30.48
CA VAL A 622 -9.30 -17.96 30.10
C VAL A 622 -8.89 -17.53 28.69
N ALA A 623 -9.81 -17.53 27.74
CA ALA A 623 -9.55 -17.12 26.36
C ALA A 623 -9.03 -15.67 26.28
N GLU A 624 -9.69 -14.75 27.00
CA GLU A 624 -9.25 -13.35 27.06
C GLU A 624 -7.89 -13.20 27.78
N ALA A 625 -7.62 -13.96 28.84
CA ALA A 625 -6.32 -13.92 29.53
C ALA A 625 -5.19 -14.33 28.56
N ARG A 626 -5.35 -15.43 27.84
CA ARG A 626 -4.39 -15.92 26.84
C ARG A 626 -4.24 -14.93 25.66
N SER A 627 -5.34 -14.34 25.21
CA SER A 627 -5.32 -13.32 24.13
C SER A 627 -4.56 -12.06 24.58
N ARG A 628 -4.67 -11.64 25.85
CA ARG A 628 -3.86 -10.56 26.40
C ARG A 628 -2.37 -10.87 26.37
N VAL A 629 -1.97 -12.12 26.68
CA VAL A 629 -0.56 -12.53 26.55
C VAL A 629 -0.09 -12.46 25.12
N VAL A 630 -0.88 -12.94 24.18
CA VAL A 630 -0.56 -12.95 22.74
C VAL A 630 -0.36 -11.53 22.21
N PHE A 631 -1.33 -10.64 22.43
CA PHE A 631 -1.19 -9.25 22.02
C PHE A 631 -0.01 -8.55 22.73
N GLY A 632 0.14 -8.82 24.03
CA GLY A 632 1.27 -8.26 24.79
C GLY A 632 2.62 -8.69 24.23
N LEU A 633 2.81 -9.97 23.86
CA LEU A 633 4.04 -10.46 23.23
C LEU A 633 4.28 -9.82 21.86
N SER A 634 3.22 -9.59 21.08
CA SER A 634 3.31 -8.88 19.80
C SER A 634 3.73 -7.42 20.00
N LEU A 635 3.03 -6.66 20.85
CA LEU A 635 3.28 -5.24 21.10
C LEU A 635 4.63 -4.97 21.77
N LEU A 636 5.06 -5.86 22.68
CA LEU A 636 6.31 -5.72 23.44
C LEU A 636 7.51 -6.34 22.71
N SER A 637 7.32 -6.92 21.52
CA SER A 637 8.40 -7.37 20.63
C SER A 637 9.24 -6.17 20.15
N ALA A 638 10.30 -6.42 19.38
CA ALA A 638 11.13 -5.35 18.82
C ALA A 638 10.75 -4.98 17.36
N GLY A 639 9.65 -5.54 16.85
CA GLY A 639 9.05 -5.18 15.55
C GLY A 639 8.01 -4.08 15.65
N THR A 640 7.53 -3.60 14.51
CA THR A 640 6.38 -2.70 14.47
C THR A 640 5.09 -3.50 14.64
N PRO A 641 4.27 -3.24 15.65
CA PRO A 641 3.07 -4.03 15.89
C PRO A 641 1.93 -3.68 14.94
N LEU A 642 1.28 -4.73 14.43
CA LEU A 642 0.04 -4.66 13.65
C LEU A 642 -0.99 -5.62 14.24
N PHE A 643 -2.27 -5.26 14.19
CA PHE A 643 -3.37 -6.18 14.49
C PHE A 643 -4.63 -5.81 13.70
N PHE A 644 -5.43 -6.84 13.43
CA PHE A 644 -6.64 -6.72 12.64
C PHE A 644 -7.81 -6.19 13.47
N MET A 645 -8.70 -5.43 12.82
CA MET A 645 -9.90 -4.85 13.42
C MET A 645 -10.73 -5.88 14.22
N GLY A 646 -11.16 -5.48 15.42
CA GLY A 646 -11.99 -6.30 16.32
C GLY A 646 -11.21 -7.10 17.37
N GLU A 647 -9.89 -7.26 17.24
CA GLU A 647 -9.10 -7.97 18.26
C GLU A 647 -9.16 -7.28 19.63
N GLU A 648 -9.24 -5.95 19.62
CA GLU A 648 -9.34 -5.12 20.81
C GLU A 648 -10.62 -5.31 21.63
N ILE A 649 -11.67 -5.91 21.03
CA ILE A 649 -12.91 -6.27 21.70
C ILE A 649 -13.07 -7.78 21.88
N ALA A 650 -12.03 -8.54 21.64
CA ALA A 650 -12.07 -10.01 21.59
C ALA A 650 -13.14 -10.52 20.61
N ALA A 651 -13.10 -10.03 19.37
CA ALA A 651 -13.96 -10.44 18.27
C ALA A 651 -13.92 -11.97 18.11
N GLN A 652 -15.09 -12.57 17.94
CA GLN A 652 -15.20 -14.04 17.86
C GLN A 652 -15.77 -14.54 16.53
N LYS A 653 -16.37 -13.65 15.74
CA LYS A 653 -16.94 -14.04 14.46
C LYS A 653 -15.81 -14.23 13.44
N SER A 654 -15.89 -15.33 12.70
CA SER A 654 -14.97 -15.61 11.61
C SER A 654 -15.04 -14.52 10.54
N TYR A 655 -13.89 -14.03 10.12
CA TYR A 655 -13.76 -13.07 9.02
C TYR A 655 -13.16 -13.78 7.82
N THR A 656 -13.89 -13.85 6.71
CA THR A 656 -13.41 -14.42 5.45
C THR A 656 -13.96 -13.60 4.28
N PHE A 657 -13.32 -13.72 3.11
CA PHE A 657 -13.77 -13.09 1.89
C PHE A 657 -15.27 -13.26 1.61
N ASN A 658 -15.81 -14.47 1.83
CA ASN A 658 -17.19 -14.82 1.49
C ASN A 658 -18.21 -14.46 2.57
N ASN A 659 -17.81 -14.09 3.78
CA ASN A 659 -18.75 -13.96 4.90
C ASN A 659 -18.59 -12.68 5.73
N PHE A 660 -17.63 -11.81 5.42
CA PHE A 660 -17.34 -10.63 6.25
C PHE A 660 -18.59 -9.73 6.46
N LEU A 661 -19.46 -9.61 5.46
CA LEU A 661 -20.69 -8.82 5.58
C LEU A 661 -21.69 -9.38 6.61
N ASN A 662 -21.74 -10.71 6.74
CA ASN A 662 -22.64 -11.39 7.66
C ASN A 662 -22.02 -11.55 9.07
N ASN A 663 -20.72 -11.44 9.17
CA ASN A 663 -19.93 -11.67 10.39
C ASN A 663 -19.33 -10.39 10.98
N ARG A 664 -19.94 -9.22 10.70
CA ARG A 664 -19.51 -7.96 11.29
C ARG A 664 -19.59 -7.99 12.81
N GLU A 665 -18.60 -7.40 13.43
CA GLU A 665 -18.59 -7.11 14.87
C GLU A 665 -19.17 -5.71 15.12
N ASP A 666 -19.83 -5.54 16.26
CA ASP A 666 -20.27 -4.21 16.71
C ASP A 666 -19.17 -3.58 17.57
N LEU A 667 -18.12 -3.02 16.89
CA LEU A 667 -16.98 -2.44 17.57
C LEU A 667 -17.38 -1.41 18.64
N GLN A 668 -18.35 -0.55 18.33
CA GLN A 668 -18.79 0.50 19.24
C GLN A 668 -19.60 -0.04 20.44
N GLY A 669 -20.49 -1.02 20.20
CA GLY A 669 -21.29 -1.65 21.27
C GLY A 669 -20.46 -2.59 22.13
N ASP A 670 -19.62 -3.42 21.50
CA ASP A 670 -18.85 -4.44 22.21
C ASP A 670 -17.72 -3.85 23.07
N ARG A 671 -17.16 -2.68 22.73
CA ARG A 671 -16.15 -2.01 23.56
C ARG A 671 -16.67 -1.62 24.97
N VAL A 672 -17.96 -1.41 25.12
CA VAL A 672 -18.62 -1.12 26.40
C VAL A 672 -19.47 -2.28 26.89
N GLY A 673 -19.58 -3.34 26.09
CA GLY A 673 -20.33 -4.57 26.34
C GLY A 673 -19.40 -5.73 26.67
N ILE A 674 -19.53 -6.79 25.87
CA ILE A 674 -18.83 -8.07 26.08
C ILE A 674 -17.30 -7.97 25.94
N GLY A 675 -16.80 -7.02 25.15
CA GLY A 675 -15.37 -6.77 24.90
C GLY A 675 -14.73 -5.74 25.84
N ALA A 676 -15.47 -5.21 26.82
CA ALA A 676 -15.00 -4.06 27.63
C ALA A 676 -13.66 -4.30 28.34
N PHE A 677 -13.41 -5.51 28.85
CA PHE A 677 -12.15 -5.84 29.52
C PHE A 677 -10.97 -5.88 28.55
N MET A 678 -11.18 -6.45 27.38
CA MET A 678 -10.15 -6.50 26.34
C MET A 678 -9.87 -5.10 25.78
N TYR A 679 -10.91 -4.31 25.50
CA TYR A 679 -10.74 -2.93 25.01
C TYR A 679 -9.93 -2.11 26.02
N LYS A 680 -10.26 -2.21 27.31
CA LYS A 680 -9.51 -1.52 28.38
C LYS A 680 -8.05 -1.97 28.44
N PHE A 681 -7.79 -3.27 28.30
CA PHE A 681 -6.42 -3.79 28.26
C PHE A 681 -5.64 -3.23 27.06
N TYR A 682 -6.23 -3.27 25.85
CA TYR A 682 -5.59 -2.71 24.66
C TYR A 682 -5.29 -1.21 24.84
N GLN A 683 -6.27 -0.43 25.30
CA GLN A 683 -6.11 1.00 25.58
C GLN A 683 -4.91 1.28 26.51
N ASP A 684 -4.81 0.55 27.59
CA ASP A 684 -3.78 0.79 28.61
C ASP A 684 -2.39 0.31 28.16
N ILE A 685 -2.28 -0.83 27.48
CA ILE A 685 -0.98 -1.32 27.01
C ILE A 685 -0.48 -0.51 25.79
N LEU A 686 -1.37 0.03 24.99
CA LEU A 686 -1.02 0.99 23.92
C LEU A 686 -0.55 2.32 24.50
N SER A 687 -1.21 2.80 25.54
CA SER A 687 -0.75 3.97 26.29
C SER A 687 0.62 3.73 26.94
N PHE A 688 0.85 2.52 27.44
CA PHE A 688 2.15 2.08 27.98
C PHE A 688 3.23 2.08 26.89
N ASN A 689 2.96 1.53 25.71
CA ASN A 689 3.87 1.57 24.55
C ASN A 689 4.23 3.02 24.19
N LYS A 690 3.26 3.91 24.14
CA LYS A 690 3.48 5.33 23.85
C LYS A 690 4.34 6.02 24.92
N LYS A 691 4.17 5.64 26.17
CA LYS A 691 4.88 6.25 27.31
C LYS A 691 6.37 5.89 27.35
N TYR A 692 6.73 4.65 27.04
CA TYR A 692 8.07 4.12 27.24
C TYR A 692 8.80 3.85 25.94
N ALA A 693 9.89 4.59 25.70
CA ALA A 693 10.66 4.51 24.47
C ALA A 693 11.43 3.18 24.32
N SER A 694 11.78 2.52 25.42
CA SER A 694 12.43 1.20 25.40
C SER A 694 11.59 0.14 24.69
N VAL A 695 10.26 0.21 24.81
CA VAL A 695 9.34 -0.72 24.15
C VAL A 695 9.35 -0.57 22.63
N ARG A 696 9.55 0.66 22.11
CA ARG A 696 9.63 0.95 20.68
C ARG A 696 11.06 0.82 20.09
N SER A 697 12.05 0.52 20.93
CA SER A 697 13.44 0.34 20.48
C SER A 697 13.60 -0.99 19.74
N LYS A 698 14.72 -1.15 19.03
CA LYS A 698 15.11 -2.46 18.47
C LYS A 698 15.91 -3.33 19.45
N ASN A 699 16.11 -2.86 20.69
CA ASN A 699 16.92 -3.57 21.68
C ASN A 699 16.07 -4.61 22.41
N ILE A 700 16.43 -5.88 22.24
CA ILE A 700 15.77 -7.02 22.90
C ILE A 700 16.80 -8.09 23.25
N SER A 701 16.62 -8.75 24.39
CA SER A 701 17.38 -9.94 24.79
C SER A 701 16.45 -10.93 25.49
N ILE A 702 16.48 -12.18 25.06
CA ILE A 702 15.78 -13.27 25.74
C ILE A 702 16.63 -13.72 26.92
N LEU A 703 16.07 -13.67 28.13
CA LEU A 703 16.75 -14.04 29.37
C LEU A 703 16.48 -15.50 29.75
N THR A 704 15.25 -15.94 29.52
CA THR A 704 14.86 -17.34 29.70
C THR A 704 13.67 -17.69 28.81
N ALA A 705 13.62 -18.94 28.39
CA ALA A 705 12.46 -19.54 27.71
C ALA A 705 12.33 -20.98 28.26
N ASP A 706 11.34 -21.20 29.10
CA ASP A 706 11.09 -22.46 29.78
C ASP A 706 9.87 -23.15 29.18
N ASN A 707 10.14 -24.15 28.34
CA ASN A 707 9.08 -24.92 27.65
C ASN A 707 8.14 -25.65 28.62
N THR A 708 8.69 -26.22 29.69
CA THR A 708 7.91 -26.99 30.69
C THR A 708 7.15 -26.07 31.63
N GLY A 709 7.82 -25.02 32.13
CA GLY A 709 7.18 -24.02 32.97
C GLY A 709 6.30 -23.03 32.22
N ARG A 710 6.33 -23.06 30.88
CA ARG A 710 5.57 -22.17 29.98
C ARG A 710 5.81 -20.69 30.27
N VAL A 711 7.07 -20.33 30.56
CA VAL A 711 7.47 -18.95 30.89
C VAL A 711 8.52 -18.47 29.91
N ILE A 712 8.32 -17.25 29.38
CA ILE A 712 9.34 -16.52 28.63
C ILE A 712 9.61 -15.18 29.31
N ILE A 713 10.89 -14.86 29.50
CA ILE A 713 11.32 -13.59 30.08
C ILE A 713 12.34 -12.95 29.17
N PHE A 714 12.10 -11.70 28.85
CA PHE A 714 12.97 -10.93 27.98
C PHE A 714 13.12 -9.49 28.48
N LYS A 715 14.15 -8.84 28.00
CA LYS A 715 14.51 -7.47 28.36
C LYS A 715 14.36 -6.56 27.17
N ARG A 716 13.84 -5.36 27.39
CA ARG A 716 13.82 -4.22 26.47
C ARG A 716 14.56 -3.05 27.10
N TRP A 717 15.28 -2.26 26.28
CA TRP A 717 15.96 -1.09 26.82
C TRP A 717 16.21 -0.01 25.76
N LEU A 718 16.34 1.23 26.24
CA LEU A 718 16.86 2.35 25.45
C LEU A 718 17.60 3.30 26.40
N GLY A 719 18.91 3.45 26.17
CA GLY A 719 19.76 4.20 27.10
C GLY A 719 19.73 3.62 28.52
N THR A 720 19.29 4.41 29.50
CA THR A 720 19.17 3.98 30.89
C THR A 720 17.81 3.35 31.22
N GLU A 721 16.78 3.56 30.38
CA GLU A 721 15.48 2.93 30.59
C GLU A 721 15.56 1.44 30.28
N GLN A 722 15.30 0.61 31.30
CA GLN A 722 15.38 -0.85 31.18
C GLN A 722 14.10 -1.49 31.71
N MET A 723 13.55 -2.40 30.92
CA MET A 723 12.35 -3.15 31.28
C MET A 723 12.59 -4.64 31.24
N LEU A 724 12.07 -5.35 32.20
CA LEU A 724 11.99 -6.79 32.25
C LEU A 724 10.53 -7.20 32.02
N ILE A 725 10.28 -8.00 31.01
CA ILE A 725 8.95 -8.52 30.67
C ILE A 725 8.94 -10.02 30.97
N ALA A 726 8.01 -10.46 31.82
CA ALA A 726 7.79 -11.87 32.12
C ALA A 726 6.38 -12.26 31.68
N ALA A 727 6.28 -13.20 30.75
CA ALA A 727 5.02 -13.75 30.24
C ALA A 727 4.91 -15.22 30.58
N SER A 728 3.73 -15.65 31.06
CA SER A 728 3.40 -17.03 31.34
C SER A 728 2.17 -17.48 30.57
N LEU A 729 2.24 -18.63 29.93
CA LEU A 729 1.11 -19.40 29.40
C LEU A 729 0.82 -20.62 30.28
N ASN A 730 1.22 -20.61 31.55
CA ASN A 730 0.89 -21.63 32.53
C ASN A 730 -0.50 -21.34 33.13
N ASN A 731 -1.32 -22.37 33.29
CA ASN A 731 -2.66 -22.25 33.85
C ASN A 731 -2.66 -22.03 35.38
N THR A 732 -1.49 -22.09 36.01
CA THR A 732 -1.27 -21.82 37.42
C THR A 732 -0.27 -20.69 37.60
N ALA A 733 -0.58 -19.75 38.48
CA ALA A 733 0.33 -18.63 38.78
C ALA A 733 1.59 -19.10 39.51
N TYR A 734 2.70 -18.50 39.21
CA TYR A 734 3.95 -18.66 39.97
C TYR A 734 3.99 -17.61 41.07
N MET A 735 3.69 -18.02 42.32
CA MET A 735 3.74 -17.14 43.48
C MET A 735 5.19 -16.81 43.92
N SER A 736 6.19 -17.50 43.40
CA SER A 736 7.62 -17.29 43.70
C SER A 736 8.47 -17.88 42.55
N TYR A 737 8.55 -17.15 41.42
CA TYR A 737 9.42 -17.52 40.31
C TYR A 737 10.80 -16.91 40.48
N THR A 738 11.86 -17.70 40.36
CA THR A 738 13.24 -17.20 40.47
C THR A 738 13.89 -17.22 39.08
N LEU A 739 14.12 -16.03 38.52
CA LEU A 739 14.95 -15.83 37.35
C LEU A 739 16.43 -15.81 37.76
N ASN A 740 17.25 -16.60 37.09
CA ASN A 740 18.71 -16.57 37.18
C ASN A 740 19.33 -16.35 35.83
N THR A 741 20.18 -15.35 35.69
CA THR A 741 20.85 -15.01 34.43
C THR A 741 22.15 -14.24 34.73
N ASP A 742 22.88 -13.83 33.72
CA ASP A 742 24.10 -13.04 33.88
C ASP A 742 23.81 -11.62 34.40
N THR A 743 24.72 -11.10 35.20
CA THR A 743 24.56 -9.77 35.83
C THR A 743 24.54 -8.62 34.84
N TYR A 744 25.06 -8.79 33.64
CA TYR A 744 24.98 -7.76 32.59
C TYR A 744 23.59 -7.74 31.91
N LEU A 745 22.88 -8.86 31.90
CA LEU A 745 21.50 -8.95 31.41
C LEU A 745 20.50 -8.47 32.47
N LEU A 746 20.72 -8.86 33.72
CA LEU A 746 19.92 -8.45 34.87
C LEU A 746 20.82 -7.74 35.91
N PRO A 747 21.02 -6.41 35.76
CA PRO A 747 21.83 -5.61 36.69
C PRO A 747 21.28 -5.64 38.11
N ASN A 748 22.16 -5.49 39.09
CA ASN A 748 21.75 -5.33 40.51
C ASN A 748 20.93 -4.02 40.65
N GLY A 749 19.79 -4.07 41.30
CA GLY A 749 18.96 -2.90 41.58
C GLY A 749 17.51 -3.24 41.91
N GLY A 750 16.73 -2.18 42.08
CA GLY A 750 15.29 -2.28 42.33
C GLY A 750 14.49 -2.30 41.03
N TRP A 751 13.55 -3.20 40.95
CA TRP A 751 12.61 -3.34 39.84
C TRP A 751 11.18 -3.19 40.37
N GLN A 752 10.43 -2.27 39.79
CA GLN A 752 9.03 -2.04 40.16
C GLN A 752 8.12 -2.56 39.05
N GLU A 753 7.06 -3.30 39.44
CA GLU A 753 6.01 -3.67 38.52
C GLU A 753 5.27 -2.41 38.04
N VAL A 754 5.21 -2.20 36.73
CA VAL A 754 4.59 -1.03 36.09
C VAL A 754 3.42 -1.39 35.21
N PHE A 755 3.23 -2.68 34.92
CA PHE A 755 2.10 -3.21 34.19
C PHE A 755 1.84 -4.67 34.52
N ASN A 756 0.54 -5.03 34.64
CA ASN A 756 0.10 -6.40 34.96
C ASN A 756 -1.18 -6.71 34.16
N SER A 757 -1.12 -7.68 33.25
CA SER A 757 -2.26 -8.08 32.41
C SER A 757 -3.36 -8.83 33.18
N ASP A 758 -3.07 -9.31 34.40
CA ASP A 758 -4.03 -9.98 35.32
C ASP A 758 -4.71 -8.98 36.28
N ALA A 759 -4.56 -7.67 36.03
CA ALA A 759 -5.27 -6.67 36.83
C ALA A 759 -6.81 -6.84 36.73
N ALA A 760 -7.52 -6.61 37.84
CA ALA A 760 -8.99 -6.78 37.90
C ALA A 760 -9.74 -5.87 36.89
N ILE A 761 -9.15 -4.72 36.53
CA ILE A 761 -9.70 -3.82 35.52
C ILE A 761 -9.75 -4.44 34.12
N TYR A 762 -9.02 -5.52 33.88
CA TYR A 762 -9.02 -6.33 32.63
C TYR A 762 -9.76 -7.67 32.81
N GLY A 763 -10.50 -7.84 33.92
CA GLY A 763 -11.17 -9.10 34.26
C GLY A 763 -10.28 -10.17 34.87
N GLY A 764 -9.06 -9.84 35.32
CA GLY A 764 -8.11 -10.72 35.98
C GLY A 764 -8.31 -10.78 37.48
N SER A 765 -7.40 -11.50 38.18
CA SER A 765 -7.44 -11.80 39.62
C SER A 765 -6.53 -10.90 40.45
N ASN A 766 -5.84 -9.92 39.85
CA ASN A 766 -4.81 -9.09 40.50
C ASN A 766 -3.60 -9.90 41.06
N THR A 767 -3.29 -11.03 40.46
CA THR A 767 -2.08 -11.79 40.83
C THR A 767 -0.86 -11.07 40.32
N GLY A 768 0.00 -10.56 41.18
CA GLY A 768 1.18 -9.78 40.79
C GLY A 768 2.04 -9.40 41.99
N ASN A 769 2.90 -8.40 41.79
CA ASN A 769 3.87 -7.97 42.82
C ASN A 769 3.45 -6.66 43.52
N GLU A 770 2.26 -6.16 43.17
CA GLU A 770 1.71 -4.90 43.72
C GLU A 770 2.72 -3.74 43.55
N ASP A 771 2.85 -2.90 44.55
CA ASP A 771 3.81 -1.77 44.54
C ASP A 771 5.21 -2.15 45.04
N ALA A 772 5.50 -3.43 45.28
CA ALA A 772 6.79 -3.86 45.85
C ALA A 772 7.93 -3.60 44.86
N VAL A 773 9.03 -3.02 45.38
CA VAL A 773 10.30 -2.95 44.66
C VAL A 773 11.05 -4.26 44.83
N ILE A 774 11.11 -5.06 43.77
CA ILE A 774 11.80 -6.35 43.78
C ILE A 774 13.30 -6.13 43.53
N GLN A 775 14.13 -6.68 44.38
CA GLN A 775 15.58 -6.53 44.27
C GLN A 775 16.19 -7.64 43.41
N SER A 776 16.98 -7.25 42.43
CA SER A 776 17.86 -8.15 41.69
C SER A 776 19.26 -8.09 42.32
N LEU A 777 19.86 -9.25 42.48
CA LEU A 777 21.23 -9.36 43.06
C LEU A 777 21.99 -10.49 42.35
N LYS A 778 23.18 -10.17 41.83
CA LYS A 778 24.05 -11.12 41.12
C LYS A 778 23.36 -11.91 40.00
N GLY A 779 22.48 -11.23 39.24
CA GLY A 779 21.75 -11.83 38.15
C GLY A 779 20.56 -12.71 38.58
N SER A 780 20.14 -12.64 39.87
CA SER A 780 18.98 -13.37 40.38
C SER A 780 17.90 -12.41 40.85
N MET A 781 16.63 -12.73 40.59
CA MET A 781 15.43 -11.98 40.99
C MET A 781 14.28 -12.93 41.19
N THR A 782 13.54 -12.79 42.30
CA THR A 782 12.36 -13.61 42.59
C THR A 782 11.11 -12.75 42.66
N PHE A 783 10.07 -13.15 41.92
CA PHE A 783 8.82 -12.38 41.76
C PHE A 783 7.62 -13.29 41.43
N VAL A 784 6.43 -12.71 41.43
CA VAL A 784 5.17 -13.36 41.07
C VAL A 784 4.92 -13.21 39.58
N ILE A 785 4.48 -14.29 38.89
CA ILE A 785 3.97 -14.26 37.52
C ILE A 785 2.55 -14.81 37.51
N PRO A 786 1.53 -14.08 37.04
CA PRO A 786 0.16 -14.55 36.97
C PRO A 786 -0.04 -15.73 35.99
N ALA A 787 -1.08 -16.51 36.20
CA ALA A 787 -1.51 -17.52 35.26
C ALA A 787 -1.98 -16.85 33.96
N ASN A 788 -1.53 -17.36 32.79
CA ASN A 788 -1.88 -16.80 31.49
C ASN A 788 -1.77 -15.26 31.50
N GLY A 789 -0.61 -14.73 31.92
CA GLY A 789 -0.47 -13.29 32.10
C GLY A 789 0.95 -12.75 31.85
N ILE A 790 1.03 -11.44 31.78
CA ILE A 790 2.29 -10.67 31.59
C ILE A 790 2.44 -9.69 32.76
N VAL A 791 3.64 -9.65 33.34
CA VAL A 791 4.07 -8.56 34.21
C VAL A 791 5.29 -7.85 33.63
N ILE A 792 5.32 -6.53 33.76
CA ILE A 792 6.41 -5.69 33.29
C ILE A 792 7.02 -4.93 34.46
N PHE A 793 8.33 -5.05 34.60
CA PHE A 793 9.09 -4.32 35.62
C PHE A 793 9.95 -3.25 34.95
N LEU A 794 9.98 -2.08 35.55
CA LEU A 794 10.89 -0.99 35.19
C LEU A 794 12.00 -0.93 36.24
N MET A 795 13.23 -0.84 35.78
CA MET A 795 14.39 -0.63 36.67
C MET A 795 14.40 0.81 37.18
N GLY A 796 14.47 0.97 38.52
CA GLY A 796 14.53 2.27 39.19
C GLY A 796 15.90 2.90 39.20
#